data_50597e91ef7bb6c0e674c51b86cf1386
#
_entry.id   50597e91ef7bb6c0e674c51b86cf1386
#
_cell.length_a   1.000
_cell.length_b   1.000
_cell.length_c   1.000
_cell.angle_alpha   90.00
_cell.angle_beta   90.00
_cell.angle_gamma   90.00
#
_symmetry.space_group_name_H-M   'P 1'
#
loop_
_entity.id
_entity.type
_entity.pdbx_description
1 polymer ?
#
loop_
_entity_poly.entity_id
_entity_poly.type
_entity_poly.pdbx_seq_one_letter_code
_entity_poly.pdbx_strand_id
1 'polypeptide(L)'
;MASSTLRDPATENVVNIDQVLALGPIQPVIDFPATKFGGRDYRFQKKWYSTYDWLEYSVENDAMYCFYCRIFGTLVRHIALQNEAFRGHDEKSTSLNQGKFLEEIKFLAKYHAPLQKWLDSHPENVSWLSNDIQNEMISIISDNVVETIREQVKKSRFYSVECDEVTSHKDSYMSIVLRYVHEHTIYERVVGLKHVQSLKGKSLSDVLVEELGKHQIPLKDMIGKGFDGASNMSGKDNGMQQKLTEAGATMSLYFHCFAHRLNLVLGKCAETLPMVKDVFETIGSIFTVMEGSPQRMAVYEENLKKFSVKEGRTALRAFSDTRWTARADNLAATVNTLPALIATLKELKSSDAACEGLLIRIGTFEFLLKVLILKECFDRSRYASEYLQREEMDMVTAVDSVTTLIRQISSLRTEQKLSDFVQMAKERAAEFGIVDDFSPPDKRRRTLPSRLVDGQTVLDASFSYRIGAETENIQAESQEDTFRRSFYYTLLDLLLNELQKRFSSEACEVMVQLSALGPSKWNEANVTKIKKFASRYDIPQEAVGLEYSMFRDSGFFESLLQEIEERKAKMFKNPYLPLILKKFSEGDLATLYPNLFRVIQIAATIPVTIASCERCHSKVKIINNYLRAKMDEDRLESLLLISSERDLSQDIKLVELVNQFAIKPRKLRL
;
A
#
# COMPACT_ATOMS: atom_id res chain seq x y z
N MET A 1 36.43 -26.80 23.88
CA MET A 1 35.47 -27.85 23.49
C MET A 1 34.16 -27.13 23.23
N ALA A 2 33.80 -26.98 21.98
CA ALA A 2 32.53 -26.37 21.60
C ALA A 2 31.41 -27.34 22.03
N SER A 3 30.51 -26.90 22.86
CA SER A 3 29.25 -27.58 23.19
C SER A 3 28.51 -27.81 21.88
N SER A 4 28.52 -29.05 21.36
CA SER A 4 27.60 -29.48 20.31
C SER A 4 26.22 -29.44 20.95
N THR A 5 25.44 -28.39 20.68
CA THR A 5 24.02 -28.37 20.97
C THR A 5 23.42 -29.58 20.26
N LEU A 6 22.97 -30.57 21.00
CA LEU A 6 22.26 -31.73 20.48
C LEU A 6 21.05 -31.21 19.69
N ARG A 7 20.90 -31.64 18.44
CA ARG A 7 19.70 -31.36 17.64
C ARG A 7 18.47 -31.89 18.39
N ASP A 8 17.38 -31.12 18.41
CA ASP A 8 16.10 -31.52 18.99
C ASP A 8 14.95 -31.06 18.06
N PRO A 9 13.99 -31.93 17.71
CA PRO A 9 12.90 -31.55 16.80
C PRO A 9 12.01 -30.44 17.33
N ALA A 10 11.99 -30.21 18.66
CA ALA A 10 11.21 -29.16 19.30
C ALA A 10 11.85 -27.77 19.17
N THR A 11 13.18 -27.70 19.03
CA THR A 11 13.93 -26.42 18.97
C THR A 11 14.58 -26.14 17.63
N GLU A 12 14.70 -27.17 16.77
CA GLU A 12 15.32 -27.02 15.48
C GLU A 12 14.43 -26.20 14.53
N ASN A 13 14.87 -24.99 14.19
CA ASN A 13 14.20 -24.18 13.18
C ASN A 13 14.63 -24.64 11.76
N VAL A 14 13.69 -25.23 11.02
CA VAL A 14 13.95 -25.72 9.65
C VAL A 14 13.90 -24.52 8.69
N VAL A 15 15.04 -23.90 8.46
CA VAL A 15 15.19 -22.83 7.48
C VAL A 15 15.49 -23.37 6.09
N ASN A 16 16.20 -24.51 6.01
CA ASN A 16 16.61 -25.15 4.77
C ASN A 16 16.18 -26.62 4.75
N ILE A 17 15.23 -26.97 3.90
CA ILE A 17 14.68 -28.32 3.76
C ILE A 17 15.77 -29.33 3.34
N ASP A 18 16.63 -28.97 2.40
CA ASP A 18 17.67 -29.87 1.89
C ASP A 18 18.66 -30.25 2.99
N GLN A 19 19.03 -29.30 3.84
CA GLN A 19 19.90 -29.55 4.97
C GLN A 19 19.25 -30.49 6.00
N VAL A 20 17.97 -30.30 6.29
CA VAL A 20 17.24 -31.14 7.26
C VAL A 20 17.05 -32.55 6.69
N LEU A 21 16.72 -32.67 5.40
CA LEU A 21 16.63 -33.97 4.73
C LEU A 21 17.99 -34.71 4.76
N ALA A 22 19.08 -33.99 4.48
CA ALA A 22 20.42 -34.59 4.52
C ALA A 22 20.83 -35.08 5.91
N LEU A 23 20.41 -34.38 6.96
CA LEU A 23 20.69 -34.74 8.35
C LEU A 23 19.80 -35.89 8.88
N GLY A 24 18.65 -36.12 8.25
CA GLY A 24 17.68 -37.13 8.64
C GLY A 24 16.99 -36.88 9.98
N PRO A 25 16.10 -37.83 10.40
CA PRO A 25 15.34 -37.72 11.62
C PRO A 25 16.23 -37.69 12.88
N ILE A 26 15.78 -36.93 13.90
CA ILE A 26 16.48 -36.77 15.16
C ILE A 26 16.11 -37.94 16.07
N GLN A 27 17.05 -38.86 16.24
CA GLN A 27 16.88 -40.13 16.96
C GLN A 27 17.91 -40.27 18.09
N PRO A 28 17.77 -39.48 19.18
CA PRO A 28 18.72 -39.53 20.29
C PRO A 28 18.73 -40.93 20.95
N VAL A 29 19.92 -41.35 21.36
CA VAL A 29 20.10 -42.59 22.16
C VAL A 29 20.42 -42.18 23.57
N ILE A 30 19.40 -42.14 24.38
CA ILE A 30 19.45 -41.71 25.79
C ILE A 30 18.72 -42.70 26.69
N ASP A 31 18.81 -42.51 27.99
CA ASP A 31 17.93 -43.16 28.95
C ASP A 31 16.59 -42.36 28.98
N PHE A 32 15.59 -42.89 28.29
CA PHE A 32 14.32 -42.18 28.12
C PHE A 32 13.56 -42.04 29.41
N PRO A 33 12.99 -40.86 29.73
CA PRO A 33 12.24 -40.65 30.96
C PRO A 33 10.97 -41.52 31.02
N ALA A 34 10.49 -41.74 32.24
CA ALA A 34 9.20 -42.42 32.44
C ALA A 34 8.14 -41.35 32.62
N THR A 35 7.17 -41.31 31.73
CA THR A 35 6.02 -40.38 31.75
C THR A 35 4.78 -41.12 32.29
N LYS A 36 4.15 -40.56 33.33
CA LYS A 36 2.93 -41.09 33.92
C LYS A 36 1.68 -40.71 33.09
N PHE A 37 1.01 -41.70 32.55
CA PHE A 37 -0.27 -41.49 31.86
C PHE A 37 -1.30 -42.54 32.30
N GLY A 38 -2.48 -42.08 32.73
CA GLY A 38 -3.54 -43.01 33.19
C GLY A 38 -3.13 -43.92 34.37
N GLY A 39 -2.21 -43.47 35.22
CA GLY A 39 -1.72 -44.23 36.38
C GLY A 39 -0.68 -45.30 36.07
N ARG A 40 -0.17 -45.35 34.87
CA ARG A 40 0.92 -46.24 34.42
C ARG A 40 2.12 -45.43 33.96
N ASP A 41 3.32 -45.99 34.12
CA ASP A 41 4.56 -45.41 33.60
C ASP A 41 4.81 -45.90 32.18
N TYR A 42 4.93 -44.98 31.27
CA TYR A 42 5.30 -45.22 29.87
C TYR A 42 6.69 -44.65 29.60
N ARG A 43 7.44 -45.39 28.79
CA ARG A 43 8.77 -44.90 28.32
C ARG A 43 8.85 -45.11 26.83
N PHE A 44 9.46 -44.12 26.15
CA PHE A 44 9.88 -44.29 24.76
C PHE A 44 10.85 -45.46 24.65
N GLN A 45 10.69 -46.27 23.61
CA GLN A 45 11.55 -47.44 23.38
C GLN A 45 12.39 -47.27 22.14
N LYS A 46 13.71 -47.34 22.28
CA LYS A 46 14.68 -47.25 21.19
C LYS A 46 14.35 -48.13 20.00
N LYS A 47 13.80 -49.32 20.20
CA LYS A 47 13.39 -50.25 19.15
C LYS A 47 12.43 -49.66 18.14
N TRP A 48 11.65 -48.62 18.54
CA TRP A 48 10.71 -47.95 17.66
C TRP A 48 11.37 -47.25 16.49
N TYR A 49 12.62 -46.79 16.65
CA TYR A 49 13.39 -46.23 15.54
C TYR A 49 13.66 -47.22 14.42
N SER A 50 13.84 -48.50 14.76
CA SER A 50 14.04 -49.54 13.77
C SER A 50 12.75 -49.97 13.06
N THR A 51 11.59 -49.74 13.72
CA THR A 51 10.29 -50.01 13.14
C THR A 51 9.79 -48.84 12.29
N TYR A 52 10.03 -47.62 12.77
CA TYR A 52 9.58 -46.38 12.18
C TYR A 52 10.79 -45.46 11.93
N ASP A 53 11.38 -45.57 10.76
CA ASP A 53 12.60 -44.85 10.38
C ASP A 53 12.39 -43.32 10.29
N TRP A 54 11.14 -42.86 10.17
CA TRP A 54 10.68 -41.47 10.18
C TRP A 54 10.41 -40.88 11.56
N LEU A 55 10.51 -41.67 12.63
CA LEU A 55 10.18 -41.26 13.98
C LEU A 55 11.30 -40.45 14.59
N GLU A 56 10.97 -39.28 15.14
CA GLU A 56 11.85 -38.41 15.91
C GLU A 56 11.44 -38.38 17.37
N TYR A 57 12.40 -38.08 18.25
CA TYR A 57 12.11 -37.87 19.66
C TYR A 57 12.76 -36.58 20.14
N SER A 58 11.95 -35.72 20.80
CA SER A 58 12.41 -34.54 21.49
C SER A 58 12.74 -34.88 22.94
N VAL A 59 13.98 -34.58 23.31
CA VAL A 59 14.45 -34.71 24.69
C VAL A 59 13.87 -33.60 25.56
N GLU A 60 13.72 -32.40 24.98
CA GLU A 60 13.19 -31.23 25.67
C GLU A 60 11.73 -31.39 26.06
N ASN A 61 10.91 -31.91 25.15
CA ASN A 61 9.46 -32.04 25.37
C ASN A 61 9.00 -33.45 25.81
N ASP A 62 9.91 -34.44 25.92
CA ASP A 62 9.56 -35.86 26.12
C ASP A 62 8.44 -36.33 25.17
N ALA A 63 8.60 -36.03 23.89
CA ALA A 63 7.55 -36.23 22.88
C ALA A 63 8.08 -36.82 21.57
N MET A 64 7.20 -37.56 20.89
CA MET A 64 7.47 -38.15 19.59
C MET A 64 6.96 -37.26 18.46
N TYR A 65 7.74 -37.12 17.40
CA TYR A 65 7.41 -36.34 16.21
C TYR A 65 7.56 -37.16 14.94
N CYS A 66 6.83 -36.74 13.90
CA CYS A 66 6.98 -37.29 12.56
C CYS A 66 7.89 -36.36 11.73
N PHE A 67 9.04 -36.85 11.32
CA PHE A 67 10.01 -36.13 10.49
C PHE A 67 9.39 -35.56 9.21
N TYR A 68 8.60 -36.35 8.48
CA TYR A 68 7.99 -35.90 7.22
C TYR A 68 6.88 -34.86 7.45
N CYS A 69 6.13 -34.95 8.58
CA CYS A 69 5.17 -33.91 8.92
C CYS A 69 5.82 -32.54 9.14
N ARG A 70 7.03 -32.52 9.74
CA ARG A 70 7.82 -31.30 9.87
C ARG A 70 8.22 -30.72 8.51
N ILE A 71 8.67 -31.57 7.60
CA ILE A 71 9.06 -31.18 6.23
C ILE A 71 7.86 -30.64 5.46
N PHE A 72 6.72 -31.32 5.49
CA PHE A 72 5.52 -30.90 4.76
C PHE A 72 4.94 -29.60 5.30
N GLY A 73 4.96 -29.38 6.62
CA GLY A 73 4.60 -28.09 7.21
C GLY A 73 5.50 -26.94 6.73
N THR A 74 6.82 -27.21 6.59
CA THR A 74 7.76 -26.22 6.02
C THR A 74 7.44 -25.91 4.56
N LEU A 75 7.12 -26.94 3.76
CA LEU A 75 6.79 -26.77 2.34
C LEU A 75 5.48 -26.00 2.16
N VAL A 76 4.45 -26.30 2.97
CA VAL A 76 3.18 -25.56 2.98
C VAL A 76 3.46 -24.07 3.25
N ARG A 77 4.23 -23.76 4.30
CA ARG A 77 4.64 -22.40 4.63
C ARG A 77 5.41 -21.74 3.48
N HIS A 78 6.36 -22.43 2.86
CA HIS A 78 7.13 -21.91 1.75
C HIS A 78 6.25 -21.50 0.57
N ILE A 79 5.39 -22.40 0.10
CA ILE A 79 4.48 -22.13 -1.04
C ILE A 79 3.53 -20.97 -0.73
N ALA A 80 2.97 -20.93 0.50
CA ALA A 80 2.10 -19.83 0.93
C ALA A 80 2.82 -18.47 0.92
N LEU A 81 4.06 -18.41 1.43
CA LEU A 81 4.89 -17.21 1.43
C LEU A 81 5.23 -16.70 0.02
N GLN A 82 5.27 -17.58 -0.98
CA GLN A 82 5.52 -17.22 -2.38
C GLN A 82 4.23 -16.85 -3.14
N ASN A 83 3.05 -16.93 -2.51
CA ASN A 83 1.73 -16.72 -3.13
C ASN A 83 1.45 -17.69 -4.30
N GLU A 84 2.04 -18.88 -4.27
CA GLU A 84 1.93 -19.83 -5.36
C GLU A 84 0.74 -20.77 -5.21
N ALA A 85 0.36 -21.41 -6.32
CA ALA A 85 -0.74 -22.38 -6.32
C ALA A 85 -0.27 -23.70 -5.73
N PHE A 86 -0.97 -24.21 -4.71
CA PHE A 86 -0.70 -25.52 -4.14
C PHE A 86 -1.15 -26.65 -5.05
N ARG A 87 -2.32 -26.48 -5.69
CA ARG A 87 -3.04 -27.53 -6.41
C ARG A 87 -2.89 -27.40 -7.91
N GLY A 88 -2.90 -28.54 -8.60
CA GLY A 88 -3.05 -28.63 -10.04
C GLY A 88 -4.51 -28.58 -10.49
N HIS A 89 -4.72 -28.60 -11.79
CA HIS A 89 -6.06 -28.73 -12.36
C HIS A 89 -6.62 -30.14 -12.15
N ASP A 90 -5.76 -31.16 -12.21
CA ASP A 90 -6.08 -32.58 -11.97
C ASP A 90 -5.00 -33.18 -11.06
N GLU A 91 -5.38 -33.60 -9.86
CA GLU A 91 -4.47 -34.16 -8.85
C GLU A 91 -4.45 -35.69 -8.85
N LYS A 92 -5.11 -36.36 -9.81
CA LYS A 92 -5.08 -37.82 -9.92
C LYS A 92 -3.65 -38.31 -10.18
N SER A 93 -3.35 -39.54 -9.73
CA SER A 93 -2.06 -40.17 -9.91
C SER A 93 -1.62 -40.30 -11.39
N THR A 94 -2.57 -40.27 -12.32
CA THR A 94 -2.31 -40.29 -13.78
C THR A 94 -2.00 -38.91 -14.36
N SER A 95 -2.15 -37.82 -13.60
CA SER A 95 -1.88 -36.48 -14.08
C SER A 95 -0.37 -36.22 -14.20
N LEU A 96 0.03 -35.56 -15.29
CA LEU A 96 1.43 -35.12 -15.50
C LEU A 96 1.80 -33.90 -14.65
N ASN A 97 0.80 -33.22 -14.04
CA ASN A 97 0.99 -32.10 -13.14
C ASN A 97 -0.11 -32.11 -12.07
N GLN A 98 0.22 -32.62 -10.92
CA GLN A 98 -0.70 -32.73 -9.78
C GLN A 98 -0.74 -31.46 -8.92
N GLY A 99 -0.04 -30.42 -9.31
CA GLY A 99 0.09 -29.17 -8.56
C GLY A 99 1.38 -29.07 -7.76
N LYS A 100 1.73 -27.83 -7.42
CA LYS A 100 3.08 -27.52 -6.92
C LYS A 100 3.42 -28.27 -5.64
N PHE A 101 2.52 -28.38 -4.70
CA PHE A 101 2.76 -29.07 -3.44
C PHE A 101 3.17 -30.55 -3.67
N LEU A 102 2.37 -31.28 -4.44
CA LEU A 102 2.67 -32.69 -4.72
C LEU A 102 3.90 -32.85 -5.62
N GLU A 103 4.06 -32.01 -6.62
CA GLU A 103 5.22 -32.06 -7.52
C GLU A 103 6.55 -31.75 -6.81
N GLU A 104 6.56 -30.80 -5.87
CA GLU A 104 7.76 -30.50 -5.07
C GLU A 104 8.11 -31.66 -4.12
N ILE A 105 7.11 -32.31 -3.51
CA ILE A 105 7.37 -33.50 -2.68
C ILE A 105 7.96 -34.63 -3.53
N LYS A 106 7.41 -34.88 -4.71
CA LYS A 106 7.96 -35.88 -5.65
C LYS A 106 9.36 -35.51 -6.13
N PHE A 107 9.61 -34.22 -6.37
CA PHE A 107 10.93 -33.73 -6.74
C PHE A 107 11.96 -34.01 -5.64
N LEU A 108 11.62 -33.65 -4.37
CA LEU A 108 12.47 -33.95 -3.22
C LEU A 108 12.71 -35.46 -3.06
N ALA A 109 11.69 -36.30 -3.28
CA ALA A 109 11.81 -37.74 -3.17
C ALA A 109 12.78 -38.34 -4.16
N LYS A 110 12.90 -37.78 -5.37
CA LYS A 110 13.91 -38.25 -6.37
C LYS A 110 15.36 -38.15 -5.85
N TYR A 111 15.64 -37.23 -4.94
CA TYR A 111 16.97 -37.00 -4.38
C TYR A 111 17.12 -37.54 -2.96
N HIS A 112 16.02 -38.01 -2.34
CA HIS A 112 16.01 -38.51 -0.96
C HIS A 112 15.33 -39.87 -0.88
N ALA A 113 16.12 -40.94 -1.02
CA ALA A 113 15.61 -42.31 -1.03
C ALA A 113 14.74 -42.72 0.14
N PRO A 114 14.97 -42.27 1.41
CA PRO A 114 14.05 -42.54 2.51
C PRO A 114 12.65 -41.90 2.33
N LEU A 115 12.56 -40.69 1.76
CA LEU A 115 11.31 -40.06 1.43
C LEU A 115 10.55 -40.78 0.32
N GLN A 116 11.27 -41.23 -0.72
CA GLN A 116 10.72 -42.04 -1.79
C GLN A 116 10.14 -43.35 -1.23
N LYS A 117 10.90 -44.08 -0.41
CA LYS A 117 10.45 -45.30 0.26
C LYS A 117 9.21 -45.04 1.12
N TRP A 118 9.16 -43.92 1.85
CA TRP A 118 8.00 -43.54 2.66
C TRP A 118 6.77 -43.28 1.79
N LEU A 119 6.91 -42.57 0.68
CA LEU A 119 5.80 -42.32 -0.26
C LEU A 119 5.28 -43.64 -0.87
N ASP A 120 6.17 -44.56 -1.25
CA ASP A 120 5.80 -45.84 -1.86
C ASP A 120 5.15 -46.80 -0.88
N SER A 121 5.44 -46.69 0.43
CA SER A 121 4.95 -47.56 1.46
C SER A 121 3.63 -47.08 2.10
N HIS A 122 3.24 -45.83 1.86
CA HIS A 122 2.01 -45.29 2.45
C HIS A 122 0.87 -45.30 1.44
N PRO A 123 -0.28 -45.85 1.78
CA PRO A 123 -1.49 -45.76 0.94
C PRO A 123 -1.87 -44.28 0.71
N GLU A 124 -2.41 -43.95 -0.46
CA GLU A 124 -2.81 -42.58 -0.84
C GLU A 124 -3.73 -41.91 0.19
N ASN A 125 -4.60 -42.69 0.88
CA ASN A 125 -5.52 -42.19 1.91
C ASN A 125 -4.88 -41.98 3.30
N VAL A 126 -3.60 -42.21 3.48
CA VAL A 126 -2.86 -42.04 4.74
C VAL A 126 -1.64 -41.14 4.59
N SER A 127 -1.39 -40.63 3.38
CA SER A 127 -0.14 -39.92 3.02
C SER A 127 -0.04 -38.49 3.52
N TRP A 128 -1.06 -37.97 4.22
CA TRP A 128 -1.08 -36.57 4.75
C TRP A 128 -0.90 -35.49 3.69
N LEU A 129 -1.10 -35.84 2.42
CA LEU A 129 -0.86 -34.97 1.26
C LEU A 129 -2.18 -34.41 0.70
N SER A 130 -3.32 -34.77 1.29
CA SER A 130 -4.64 -34.37 0.81
C SER A 130 -4.87 -32.86 0.91
N ASN A 131 -5.80 -32.38 0.12
CA ASN A 131 -6.22 -30.99 0.11
C ASN A 131 -6.70 -30.49 1.48
N ASP A 132 -7.38 -31.34 2.25
CA ASP A 132 -7.89 -31.01 3.58
C ASP A 132 -6.72 -30.80 4.55
N ILE A 133 -5.69 -31.64 4.47
CA ILE A 133 -4.48 -31.50 5.28
C ILE A 133 -3.72 -30.23 4.92
N GLN A 134 -3.58 -29.92 3.63
CA GLN A 134 -2.97 -28.67 3.19
C GLN A 134 -3.73 -27.46 3.75
N ASN A 135 -5.07 -27.47 3.66
CA ASN A 135 -5.91 -26.39 4.19
C ASN A 135 -5.77 -26.27 5.70
N GLU A 136 -5.76 -27.38 6.42
CA GLU A 136 -5.60 -27.37 7.87
C GLU A 136 -4.23 -26.81 8.30
N MET A 137 -3.15 -27.19 7.63
CA MET A 137 -1.82 -26.62 7.91
C MET A 137 -1.77 -25.12 7.61
N ILE A 138 -2.39 -24.67 6.50
CA ILE A 138 -2.50 -23.26 6.16
C ILE A 138 -3.27 -22.51 7.27
N SER A 139 -4.40 -23.05 7.73
CA SER A 139 -5.20 -22.46 8.82
C SER A 139 -4.38 -22.37 10.12
N ILE A 140 -3.70 -23.44 10.51
CA ILE A 140 -2.87 -23.45 11.74
C ILE A 140 -1.79 -22.36 11.67
N ILE A 141 -1.09 -22.22 10.54
CA ILE A 141 -0.08 -21.16 10.38
C ILE A 141 -0.72 -19.76 10.50
N SER A 142 -1.83 -19.55 9.83
CA SER A 142 -2.59 -18.29 9.87
C SER A 142 -3.08 -17.95 11.28
N ASP A 143 -3.65 -18.93 11.99
CA ASP A 143 -4.15 -18.76 13.35
C ASP A 143 -3.04 -18.36 14.34
N ASN A 144 -1.84 -18.94 14.20
CA ASN A 144 -0.67 -18.56 15.00
C ASN A 144 -0.20 -17.12 14.71
N VAL A 145 -0.24 -16.69 13.44
CA VAL A 145 0.07 -15.30 13.07
C VAL A 145 -0.89 -14.35 13.77
N VAL A 146 -2.20 -14.60 13.66
CA VAL A 146 -3.22 -13.75 14.28
C VAL A 146 -3.12 -13.76 15.81
N GLU A 147 -2.85 -14.91 16.41
CA GLU A 147 -2.64 -15.02 17.86
C GLU A 147 -1.45 -14.18 18.33
N THR A 148 -0.33 -14.21 17.60
CA THR A 148 0.84 -13.38 17.91
C THR A 148 0.49 -11.89 17.83
N ILE A 149 -0.24 -11.47 16.79
CA ILE A 149 -0.71 -10.08 16.64
C ILE A 149 -1.63 -9.71 17.81
N ARG A 150 -2.56 -10.58 18.17
CA ARG A 150 -3.47 -10.40 19.30
C ARG A 150 -2.71 -10.13 20.61
N GLU A 151 -1.71 -10.94 20.92
CA GLU A 151 -0.90 -10.77 22.13
C GLU A 151 -0.09 -9.46 22.10
N GLN A 152 0.46 -9.07 20.95
CA GLN A 152 1.13 -7.78 20.78
C GLN A 152 0.17 -6.61 21.00
N VAL A 153 -1.03 -6.65 20.43
CA VAL A 153 -2.07 -5.62 20.60
C VAL A 153 -2.50 -5.50 22.06
N LYS A 154 -2.68 -6.61 22.77
CA LYS A 154 -3.00 -6.61 24.22
C LYS A 154 -1.92 -5.92 25.05
N LYS A 155 -0.64 -6.20 24.77
CA LYS A 155 0.49 -5.55 25.46
C LYS A 155 0.60 -4.08 25.11
N SER A 156 0.27 -3.70 23.88
CA SER A 156 0.24 -2.31 23.40
C SER A 156 -0.84 -1.47 24.09
N ARG A 157 -1.95 -2.04 24.51
CA ARG A 157 -3.16 -1.43 25.08
C ARG A 157 -3.97 -0.60 24.08
N PHE A 158 -3.33 0.20 23.24
CA PHE A 158 -4.00 1.06 22.25
C PHE A 158 -3.74 0.55 20.84
N TYR A 159 -4.76 0.62 20.02
CA TYR A 159 -4.65 0.31 18.59
C TYR A 159 -5.56 1.20 17.75
N SER A 160 -5.25 1.26 16.47
CA SER A 160 -6.12 1.84 15.45
C SER A 160 -6.44 0.79 14.40
N VAL A 161 -7.57 0.93 13.74
CA VAL A 161 -7.98 0.07 12.65
C VAL A 161 -7.90 0.81 11.32
N GLU A 162 -7.40 0.12 10.31
CA GLU A 162 -7.43 0.56 8.92
C GLU A 162 -8.25 -0.46 8.13
N CYS A 163 -9.23 0.03 7.36
CA CYS A 163 -10.04 -0.83 6.49
C CYS A 163 -10.17 -0.21 5.10
N ASP A 164 -10.21 -1.08 4.12
CA ASP A 164 -10.47 -0.71 2.73
C ASP A 164 -11.15 -1.87 1.99
N GLU A 165 -11.94 -1.54 0.96
CA GLU A 165 -12.69 -2.49 0.18
C GLU A 165 -11.97 -2.89 -1.11
N VAL A 166 -12.00 -4.17 -1.46
CA VAL A 166 -11.49 -4.67 -2.73
C VAL A 166 -12.50 -5.59 -3.38
N THR A 167 -12.73 -5.39 -4.67
CA THR A 167 -13.50 -6.32 -5.49
C THR A 167 -12.53 -7.27 -6.20
N SER A 168 -12.73 -8.57 -6.01
CA SER A 168 -12.02 -9.62 -6.73
C SER A 168 -13.03 -10.52 -7.42
N HIS A 169 -12.94 -10.63 -8.75
CA HIS A 169 -13.94 -11.26 -9.61
C HIS A 169 -15.33 -10.63 -9.43
N LYS A 170 -16.24 -11.27 -8.70
CA LYS A 170 -17.61 -10.78 -8.44
C LYS A 170 -17.87 -10.51 -6.95
N ASP A 171 -16.91 -10.81 -6.11
CA ASP A 171 -17.05 -10.74 -4.67
C ASP A 171 -16.32 -9.50 -4.13
N SER A 172 -16.91 -8.89 -3.12
CA SER A 172 -16.34 -7.75 -2.42
C SER A 172 -15.78 -8.21 -1.07
N TYR A 173 -14.56 -7.80 -0.78
CA TYR A 173 -13.88 -8.12 0.46
C TYR A 173 -13.48 -6.84 1.17
N MET A 174 -13.45 -6.88 2.49
CA MET A 174 -12.89 -5.83 3.34
C MET A 174 -11.61 -6.35 3.99
N SER A 175 -10.51 -5.68 3.74
CA SER A 175 -9.24 -5.91 4.45
C SER A 175 -9.25 -5.18 5.80
N ILE A 176 -8.75 -5.84 6.85
CA ILE A 176 -8.68 -5.33 8.21
C ILE A 176 -7.22 -5.35 8.65
N VAL A 177 -6.68 -4.17 8.94
CA VAL A 177 -5.32 -3.96 9.40
C VAL A 177 -5.37 -3.27 10.76
N LEU A 178 -4.54 -3.72 11.69
CA LEU A 178 -4.37 -3.09 12.99
C LEU A 178 -3.03 -2.35 13.03
N ARG A 179 -3.07 -1.09 13.48
CA ARG A 179 -1.89 -0.28 13.75
C ARG A 179 -1.73 -0.10 15.25
N TYR A 180 -0.54 -0.41 15.76
CA TYR A 180 -0.23 -0.32 17.19
C TYR A 180 1.29 -0.15 17.41
N VAL A 181 1.67 0.20 18.65
CA VAL A 181 3.08 0.29 19.06
C VAL A 181 3.39 -0.84 20.04
N HIS A 182 4.30 -1.71 19.65
CA HIS A 182 4.79 -2.79 20.51
C HIS A 182 6.31 -2.72 20.59
N GLU A 183 6.87 -2.82 21.79
CA GLU A 183 8.33 -2.75 22.03
C GLU A 183 9.00 -1.57 21.29
N HIS A 184 8.41 -0.37 21.41
CA HIS A 184 8.86 0.88 20.79
C HIS A 184 8.85 0.92 19.26
N THR A 185 8.21 -0.08 18.61
CA THR A 185 8.09 -0.17 17.15
C THR A 185 6.63 -0.03 16.74
N ILE A 186 6.39 0.71 15.66
CA ILE A 186 5.07 0.85 15.04
C ILE A 186 4.86 -0.36 14.13
N TYR A 187 3.72 -1.03 14.29
CA TYR A 187 3.30 -2.13 13.42
C TYR A 187 1.98 -1.81 12.74
N GLU A 188 1.86 -2.20 11.48
CA GLU A 188 0.62 -2.30 10.72
C GLU A 188 0.49 -3.76 10.29
N ARG A 189 -0.43 -4.51 10.91
CA ARG A 189 -0.59 -5.95 10.74
C ARG A 189 -1.96 -6.30 10.19
N VAL A 190 -1.99 -7.14 9.19
CA VAL A 190 -3.24 -7.68 8.64
C VAL A 190 -3.80 -8.71 9.60
N VAL A 191 -5.07 -8.58 9.96
CA VAL A 191 -5.76 -9.52 10.85
C VAL A 191 -6.97 -10.19 10.21
N GLY A 192 -7.39 -9.72 9.03
CA GLY A 192 -8.51 -10.34 8.33
C GLY A 192 -8.73 -9.83 6.90
N LEU A 193 -9.37 -10.68 6.11
CA LEU A 193 -9.96 -10.37 4.81
C LEU A 193 -11.35 -10.97 4.76
N LYS A 194 -12.38 -10.16 4.93
CA LYS A 194 -13.76 -10.65 5.09
C LYS A 194 -14.60 -10.37 3.86
N HIS A 195 -15.29 -11.37 3.39
CA HIS A 195 -16.30 -11.21 2.36
C HIS A 195 -17.46 -10.33 2.87
N VAL A 196 -17.86 -9.35 2.07
CA VAL A 196 -18.92 -8.42 2.43
C VAL A 196 -20.06 -8.47 1.43
N GLN A 197 -21.22 -8.87 1.88
CA GLN A 197 -22.43 -8.96 1.04
C GLN A 197 -23.09 -7.60 0.82
N SER A 198 -22.81 -6.63 1.68
CA SER A 198 -23.38 -5.29 1.63
C SER A 198 -22.32 -4.24 2.00
N LEU A 199 -22.16 -3.26 1.13
CA LEU A 199 -21.25 -2.13 1.33
C LEU A 199 -21.85 -1.00 2.18
N LYS A 200 -22.97 -1.23 2.89
CA LYS A 200 -23.54 -0.23 3.82
C LYS A 200 -22.67 -0.13 5.07
N GLY A 201 -22.46 1.08 5.57
CA GLY A 201 -21.59 1.34 6.72
C GLY A 201 -21.94 0.52 7.97
N LYS A 202 -23.23 0.23 8.23
CA LYS A 202 -23.64 -0.65 9.31
C LYS A 202 -23.15 -2.10 9.11
N SER A 203 -23.31 -2.65 7.90
CA SER A 203 -22.87 -4.01 7.59
C SER A 203 -21.35 -4.15 7.73
N LEU A 204 -20.59 -3.17 7.21
CA LEU A 204 -19.13 -3.14 7.33
C LEU A 204 -18.67 -3.03 8.79
N SER A 205 -19.38 -2.20 9.58
CA SER A 205 -19.12 -2.07 11.01
C SER A 205 -19.36 -3.39 11.75
N ASP A 206 -20.46 -4.10 11.43
CA ASP A 206 -20.81 -5.37 12.09
C ASP A 206 -19.76 -6.44 11.81
N VAL A 207 -19.28 -6.55 10.57
CA VAL A 207 -18.20 -7.47 10.17
C VAL A 207 -16.91 -7.17 10.95
N LEU A 208 -16.53 -5.91 11.10
CA LEU A 208 -15.35 -5.53 11.87
C LEU A 208 -15.52 -5.83 13.37
N VAL A 209 -16.67 -5.50 13.95
CA VAL A 209 -16.96 -5.75 15.38
C VAL A 209 -16.95 -7.25 15.68
N GLU A 210 -17.52 -8.06 14.79
CA GLU A 210 -17.49 -9.52 14.90
C GLU A 210 -16.05 -10.06 14.88
N GLU A 211 -15.22 -9.59 13.92
CA GLU A 211 -13.84 -10.06 13.80
C GLU A 211 -12.98 -9.65 14.99
N LEU A 212 -13.07 -8.41 15.45
CA LEU A 212 -12.37 -7.97 16.66
C LEU A 212 -12.85 -8.74 17.90
N GLY A 213 -14.16 -9.04 17.98
CA GLY A 213 -14.75 -9.86 19.04
C GLY A 213 -14.23 -11.28 19.04
N LYS A 214 -14.12 -11.93 17.89
CA LYS A 214 -13.52 -13.27 17.70
C LYS A 214 -12.09 -13.31 18.24
N HIS A 215 -11.31 -12.26 18.01
CA HIS A 215 -9.95 -12.16 18.50
C HIS A 215 -9.85 -11.55 19.90
N GLN A 216 -10.94 -11.28 20.60
CA GLN A 216 -10.97 -10.68 21.94
C GLN A 216 -10.23 -9.34 22.03
N ILE A 217 -10.28 -8.52 20.99
CA ILE A 217 -9.69 -7.19 20.92
C ILE A 217 -10.77 -6.17 21.28
N PRO A 218 -10.65 -5.44 22.42
CA PRO A 218 -11.71 -4.59 22.92
C PRO A 218 -11.87 -3.31 22.11
N LEU A 219 -13.10 -2.96 21.69
CA LEU A 219 -13.41 -1.71 20.97
C LEU A 219 -13.05 -0.45 21.75
N LYS A 220 -13.13 -0.48 23.09
CA LYS A 220 -12.83 0.66 23.96
C LYS A 220 -11.36 1.12 23.87
N ASP A 221 -10.45 0.23 23.48
CA ASP A 221 -9.03 0.53 23.37
C ASP A 221 -8.64 1.01 21.95
N MET A 222 -9.62 1.09 21.04
CA MET A 222 -9.46 1.65 19.69
C MET A 222 -9.38 3.19 19.80
N ILE A 223 -8.29 3.78 19.30
CA ILE A 223 -8.06 5.23 19.32
C ILE A 223 -8.15 5.90 17.95
N GLY A 224 -8.07 5.14 16.88
CA GLY A 224 -8.14 5.65 15.51
C GLY A 224 -8.85 4.72 14.55
N LYS A 225 -9.50 5.32 13.55
CA LYS A 225 -10.18 4.67 12.43
C LYS A 225 -9.68 5.30 11.15
N GLY A 226 -8.89 4.56 10.35
CA GLY A 226 -8.34 4.98 9.06
C GLY A 226 -9.12 4.35 7.92
N PHE A 227 -9.86 5.15 7.15
CA PHE A 227 -10.63 4.67 5.99
C PHE A 227 -10.46 5.64 4.82
N ASP A 228 -10.95 5.23 3.64
CA ASP A 228 -11.12 6.14 2.51
C ASP A 228 -12.25 7.15 2.77
N GLY A 229 -12.46 8.06 1.83
CA GLY A 229 -13.49 9.08 1.95
C GLY A 229 -14.86 8.69 1.41
N ALA A 230 -15.08 7.42 1.05
CA ALA A 230 -16.36 6.94 0.54
C ALA A 230 -17.48 7.16 1.57
N SER A 231 -18.69 7.47 1.11
CA SER A 231 -19.80 7.86 1.98
C SER A 231 -20.24 6.76 2.94
N ASN A 232 -20.10 5.49 2.55
CA ASN A 232 -20.36 4.33 3.39
C ASN A 232 -19.33 4.15 4.52
N MET A 233 -18.10 4.66 4.33
CA MET A 233 -17.05 4.65 5.33
C MET A 233 -17.08 5.92 6.21
N SER A 234 -17.11 7.11 5.59
CA SER A 234 -16.90 8.42 6.23
C SER A 234 -18.17 9.12 6.69
N GLY A 235 -19.36 8.66 6.29
CA GLY A 235 -20.64 9.33 6.57
C GLY A 235 -20.86 9.60 8.06
N LYS A 236 -21.34 10.82 8.40
CA LYS A 236 -21.51 11.27 9.79
C LYS A 236 -22.60 10.49 10.54
N ASP A 237 -23.64 10.03 9.85
CA ASP A 237 -24.77 9.33 10.49
C ASP A 237 -24.76 7.83 10.21
N ASN A 238 -24.49 7.44 8.95
CA ASN A 238 -24.62 6.07 8.47
C ASN A 238 -23.31 5.46 7.99
N GLY A 239 -22.19 6.18 8.06
CA GLY A 239 -20.88 5.66 7.73
C GLY A 239 -20.38 4.66 8.77
N MET A 240 -19.53 3.74 8.34
CA MET A 240 -18.88 2.75 9.19
C MET A 240 -18.21 3.39 10.40
N GLN A 241 -17.55 4.55 10.21
CA GLN A 241 -16.86 5.26 11.29
C GLN A 241 -17.81 5.65 12.45
N GLN A 242 -19.06 6.07 12.13
CA GLN A 242 -20.06 6.44 13.13
C GLN A 242 -20.63 5.19 13.82
N LYS A 243 -20.91 4.13 13.04
CA LYS A 243 -21.44 2.88 13.58
C LYS A 243 -20.47 2.19 14.54
N LEU A 244 -19.16 2.28 14.30
CA LEU A 244 -18.15 1.82 15.25
C LEU A 244 -18.13 2.62 16.55
N THR A 245 -18.35 3.95 16.48
CA THR A 245 -18.46 4.77 17.68
C THR A 245 -19.69 4.36 18.51
N GLU A 246 -20.83 4.14 17.84
CA GLU A 246 -22.08 3.64 18.48
C GLU A 246 -21.90 2.23 19.08
N ALA A 247 -21.06 1.40 18.48
CA ALA A 247 -20.77 0.04 18.98
C ALA A 247 -19.81 0.02 20.19
N GLY A 248 -19.19 1.13 20.56
CA GLY A 248 -18.32 1.22 21.75
C GLY A 248 -16.91 1.76 21.51
N ALA A 249 -16.51 2.06 20.27
CA ALA A 249 -15.22 2.69 19.96
C ALA A 249 -15.27 4.21 20.23
N THR A 250 -15.62 4.61 21.46
CA THR A 250 -15.93 5.98 21.82
C THR A 250 -14.73 6.94 21.84
N MET A 251 -13.52 6.42 22.11
CA MET A 251 -12.28 7.21 22.10
C MET A 251 -11.68 7.36 20.72
N SER A 252 -12.16 6.59 19.74
CA SER A 252 -11.57 6.54 18.40
C SER A 252 -11.93 7.74 17.55
N LEU A 253 -10.94 8.33 16.90
CA LEU A 253 -11.10 9.39 15.92
C LEU A 253 -11.07 8.82 14.50
N TYR A 254 -11.87 9.40 13.62
CA TYR A 254 -11.83 9.07 12.20
C TYR A 254 -10.77 9.89 11.47
N PHE A 255 -9.91 9.22 10.75
CA PHE A 255 -8.89 9.80 9.87
C PHE A 255 -9.13 9.37 8.43
N HIS A 256 -9.43 10.32 7.58
CA HIS A 256 -9.50 10.08 6.15
C HIS A 256 -8.06 9.93 5.60
N CYS A 257 -7.77 8.82 4.93
CA CYS A 257 -6.47 8.49 4.35
C CYS A 257 -5.82 9.68 3.60
N PHE A 258 -4.62 10.08 4.00
CA PHE A 258 -3.92 11.23 3.42
C PHE A 258 -3.56 11.02 1.95
N ALA A 259 -3.13 9.83 1.58
CA ALA A 259 -2.83 9.50 0.20
C ALA A 259 -4.11 9.60 -0.67
N HIS A 260 -5.24 9.10 -0.18
CA HIS A 260 -6.52 9.23 -0.86
C HIS A 260 -6.96 10.70 -0.98
N ARG A 261 -6.83 11.50 0.09
CA ARG A 261 -7.12 12.96 0.05
C ARG A 261 -6.29 13.66 -1.03
N LEU A 262 -4.99 13.36 -1.13
CA LEU A 262 -4.10 13.93 -2.14
C LEU A 262 -4.53 13.50 -3.55
N ASN A 263 -4.88 12.25 -3.74
CA ASN A 263 -5.44 11.75 -4.99
C ASN A 263 -6.70 12.50 -5.40
N LEU A 264 -7.58 12.78 -4.46
CA LEU A 264 -8.82 13.55 -4.72
C LEU A 264 -8.53 15.02 -5.09
N VAL A 265 -7.45 15.65 -4.58
CA VAL A 265 -7.02 17.00 -5.02
C VAL A 265 -6.68 16.98 -6.50
N LEU A 266 -5.81 16.05 -6.90
CA LEU A 266 -5.34 15.93 -8.28
C LEU A 266 -6.49 15.55 -9.23
N GLY A 267 -7.38 14.66 -8.78
CA GLY A 267 -8.60 14.27 -9.51
C GLY A 267 -9.48 15.46 -9.79
N LYS A 268 -9.75 16.25 -8.77
CA LYS A 268 -10.59 17.44 -8.90
C LYS A 268 -10.03 18.45 -9.90
N CYS A 269 -8.71 18.66 -9.90
CA CYS A 269 -8.07 19.54 -10.87
C CYS A 269 -8.21 19.04 -12.31
N ALA A 270 -8.02 17.74 -12.51
CA ALA A 270 -8.15 17.14 -13.83
C ALA A 270 -9.59 17.13 -14.38
N GLU A 271 -10.59 17.02 -13.50
CA GLU A 271 -12.00 17.01 -13.89
C GLU A 271 -12.57 18.42 -14.09
N THR A 272 -12.15 19.37 -13.26
CA THR A 272 -12.75 20.72 -13.21
C THR A 272 -12.21 21.63 -14.29
N LEU A 273 -10.92 21.51 -14.65
CA LEU A 273 -10.27 22.36 -15.65
C LEU A 273 -10.31 21.69 -17.03
N PRO A 274 -11.12 22.23 -18.00
CA PRO A 274 -11.23 21.62 -19.33
C PRO A 274 -9.89 21.46 -20.03
N MET A 275 -8.97 22.42 -19.86
CA MET A 275 -7.65 22.37 -20.47
C MET A 275 -6.76 21.26 -19.89
N VAL A 276 -6.89 20.94 -18.59
CA VAL A 276 -6.19 19.83 -17.94
C VAL A 276 -6.78 18.50 -18.40
N LYS A 277 -8.11 18.43 -18.44
CA LYS A 277 -8.84 17.26 -18.92
C LYS A 277 -8.44 16.93 -20.36
N ASP A 278 -8.40 17.92 -21.25
CA ASP A 278 -7.99 17.75 -22.66
C ASP A 278 -6.56 17.17 -22.80
N VAL A 279 -5.62 17.62 -21.96
CA VAL A 279 -4.25 17.06 -21.95
C VAL A 279 -4.28 15.58 -21.59
N PHE A 280 -4.98 15.19 -20.51
CA PHE A 280 -5.04 13.80 -20.09
C PHE A 280 -5.81 12.92 -21.09
N GLU A 281 -6.91 13.39 -21.65
CA GLU A 281 -7.64 12.69 -22.72
C GLU A 281 -6.78 12.49 -23.95
N THR A 282 -5.98 13.49 -24.32
CA THR A 282 -5.06 13.40 -25.47
C THR A 282 -3.97 12.35 -25.20
N ILE A 283 -3.35 12.34 -24.03
CA ILE A 283 -2.34 11.34 -23.64
C ILE A 283 -2.96 9.94 -23.59
N GLY A 284 -4.17 9.80 -23.02
CA GLY A 284 -4.89 8.52 -22.99
C GLY A 284 -5.25 8.01 -24.39
N SER A 285 -5.62 8.90 -25.31
CA SER A 285 -5.90 8.56 -26.70
C SER A 285 -4.65 8.10 -27.44
N ILE A 286 -3.49 8.73 -27.19
CA ILE A 286 -2.20 8.28 -27.72
C ILE A 286 -1.90 6.84 -27.27
N PHE A 287 -2.05 6.56 -25.97
CA PHE A 287 -1.85 5.22 -25.45
C PHE A 287 -2.76 4.20 -26.15
N THR A 288 -4.06 4.48 -26.20
CA THR A 288 -5.05 3.59 -26.84
C THR A 288 -4.75 3.35 -28.34
N VAL A 289 -4.36 4.39 -29.06
CA VAL A 289 -4.01 4.28 -30.48
C VAL A 289 -2.75 3.44 -30.67
N MET A 290 -1.72 3.62 -29.86
CA MET A 290 -0.48 2.85 -29.97
C MET A 290 -0.67 1.39 -29.56
N GLU A 291 -1.30 1.14 -28.41
CA GLU A 291 -1.52 -0.22 -27.89
C GLU A 291 -2.51 -1.03 -28.76
N GLY A 292 -3.45 -0.36 -29.38
CA GLY A 292 -4.48 -0.98 -30.23
C GLY A 292 -3.94 -1.63 -31.52
N SER A 293 -2.63 -1.49 -31.84
CA SER A 293 -2.03 -2.08 -33.03
C SER A 293 -0.56 -2.39 -32.87
N PRO A 294 -0.15 -3.66 -33.00
CA PRO A 294 1.28 -4.05 -32.98
C PRO A 294 2.12 -3.30 -34.04
N GLN A 295 1.53 -2.99 -35.19
CA GLN A 295 2.21 -2.24 -36.25
C GLN A 295 2.51 -0.80 -35.84
N ARG A 296 1.53 -0.10 -35.22
CA ARG A 296 1.74 1.26 -34.71
C ARG A 296 2.77 1.28 -33.58
N MET A 297 2.72 0.29 -32.70
CA MET A 297 3.70 0.13 -31.62
C MET A 297 5.11 -0.08 -32.17
N ALA A 298 5.28 -0.89 -33.20
CA ALA A 298 6.59 -1.13 -33.86
C ALA A 298 7.18 0.18 -34.43
N VAL A 299 6.35 1.01 -35.11
CA VAL A 299 6.79 2.32 -35.62
C VAL A 299 7.18 3.25 -34.48
N TYR A 300 6.42 3.23 -33.37
CA TYR A 300 6.77 4.03 -32.19
C TYR A 300 8.08 3.59 -31.54
N GLU A 301 8.29 2.30 -31.37
CA GLU A 301 9.55 1.74 -30.82
C GLU A 301 10.77 2.05 -31.71
N GLU A 302 10.60 2.06 -33.04
CA GLU A 302 11.64 2.47 -33.95
C GLU A 302 11.99 3.96 -33.80
N ASN A 303 11.00 4.80 -33.67
CA ASN A 303 11.21 6.24 -33.44
C ASN A 303 11.79 6.51 -32.05
N LEU A 304 11.42 5.77 -31.00
CA LEU A 304 12.08 5.88 -29.69
C LEU A 304 13.58 5.62 -29.79
N LYS A 305 14.01 4.63 -30.58
CA LYS A 305 15.44 4.33 -30.82
C LYS A 305 16.14 5.46 -31.59
N LYS A 306 15.50 6.02 -32.60
CA LYS A 306 16.04 7.12 -33.42
C LYS A 306 16.32 8.38 -32.57
N PHE A 307 15.42 8.71 -31.65
CA PHE A 307 15.53 9.92 -30.81
C PHE A 307 16.38 9.68 -29.55
N SER A 308 17.03 8.52 -29.39
CA SER A 308 17.98 8.22 -28.29
C SER A 308 17.47 8.67 -26.91
N VAL A 309 16.25 8.31 -26.56
CA VAL A 309 15.66 8.62 -25.25
C VAL A 309 16.47 7.87 -24.18
N LYS A 310 17.50 8.51 -23.64
CA LYS A 310 18.55 7.85 -22.83
C LYS A 310 18.19 7.63 -21.37
N GLU A 311 17.35 8.45 -20.78
CA GLU A 311 17.04 8.36 -19.35
C GLU A 311 15.60 8.77 -19.03
N GLY A 312 14.96 8.04 -18.12
CA GLY A 312 13.65 8.38 -17.60
C GLY A 312 12.54 7.40 -18.01
N ARG A 313 11.33 7.73 -17.60
CA ARG A 313 10.14 6.92 -17.94
C ARG A 313 9.75 7.14 -19.39
N THR A 314 9.72 6.08 -20.17
CA THR A 314 9.40 6.10 -21.62
C THR A 314 8.12 5.36 -21.97
N ALA A 315 7.65 4.47 -21.09
CA ALA A 315 6.44 3.68 -21.32
C ALA A 315 5.19 4.48 -20.99
N LEU A 316 4.35 4.71 -21.99
CA LEU A 316 2.97 5.13 -21.78
C LEU A 316 2.18 3.99 -21.13
N ARG A 317 1.28 4.31 -20.21
CA ARG A 317 0.46 3.34 -19.48
C ARG A 317 -1.01 3.74 -19.53
N ALA A 318 -1.89 2.76 -19.41
CA ALA A 318 -3.31 3.04 -19.21
C ALA A 318 -3.51 3.92 -17.97
N PHE A 319 -4.43 4.86 -18.04
CA PHE A 319 -4.81 5.62 -16.87
C PHE A 319 -5.53 4.71 -15.87
N SER A 320 -5.12 4.82 -14.61
CA SER A 320 -5.85 4.24 -13.48
C SER A 320 -6.68 5.34 -12.84
N ASP A 321 -7.96 5.09 -12.64
CA ASP A 321 -8.85 6.05 -11.98
C ASP A 321 -8.50 6.23 -10.50
N THR A 322 -7.85 5.24 -9.90
CA THR A 322 -7.53 5.21 -8.47
C THR A 322 -6.08 5.61 -8.15
N ARG A 323 -5.16 5.58 -9.13
CA ARG A 323 -3.71 5.85 -8.89
C ARG A 323 -3.20 7.02 -9.70
N TRP A 324 -3.20 8.19 -9.10
CA TRP A 324 -2.73 9.44 -9.73
C TRP A 324 -1.22 9.47 -10.01
N THR A 325 -0.43 8.62 -9.36
CA THR A 325 0.99 8.40 -9.71
C THR A 325 1.15 7.97 -11.17
N ALA A 326 0.23 7.16 -11.70
CA ALA A 326 0.25 6.77 -13.12
C ALA A 326 0.09 7.97 -14.07
N ARG A 327 -0.65 9.02 -13.66
CA ARG A 327 -0.78 10.24 -14.47
C ARG A 327 0.50 11.06 -14.47
N ALA A 328 1.20 11.17 -13.34
CA ALA A 328 2.51 11.80 -13.29
C ALA A 328 3.53 11.05 -14.17
N ASP A 329 3.48 9.70 -14.13
CA ASP A 329 4.33 8.86 -14.99
C ASP A 329 4.05 9.08 -16.48
N ASN A 330 2.78 9.19 -16.86
CA ASN A 330 2.37 9.45 -18.24
C ASN A 330 2.78 10.86 -18.71
N LEU A 331 2.67 11.89 -17.85
CA LEU A 331 3.18 13.22 -18.16
C LEU A 331 4.69 13.20 -18.39
N ALA A 332 5.44 12.53 -17.51
CA ALA A 332 6.88 12.37 -17.64
C ALA A 332 7.26 11.59 -18.92
N ALA A 333 6.57 10.48 -19.20
CA ALA A 333 6.76 9.71 -20.42
C ALA A 333 6.47 10.55 -21.67
N THR A 334 5.36 11.30 -21.67
CA THR A 334 4.99 12.18 -22.80
C THR A 334 6.08 13.23 -23.07
N VAL A 335 6.58 13.92 -22.02
CA VAL A 335 7.65 14.92 -22.20
C VAL A 335 8.92 14.29 -22.77
N ASN A 336 9.30 13.11 -22.26
CA ASN A 336 10.54 12.43 -22.65
C ASN A 336 10.46 11.85 -24.07
N THR A 337 9.27 11.47 -24.52
CA THR A 337 9.09 10.77 -25.80
C THR A 337 8.37 11.61 -26.87
N LEU A 338 8.07 12.88 -26.57
CA LEU A 338 7.30 13.76 -27.48
C LEU A 338 7.87 13.83 -28.90
N PRO A 339 9.21 13.94 -29.12
CA PRO A 339 9.77 13.91 -30.47
C PRO A 339 9.46 12.61 -31.21
N ALA A 340 9.61 11.47 -30.54
CA ALA A 340 9.30 10.17 -31.11
C ALA A 340 7.80 10.00 -31.38
N LEU A 341 6.93 10.51 -30.49
CA LEU A 341 5.48 10.52 -30.69
C LEU A 341 5.09 11.35 -31.92
N ILE A 342 5.64 12.57 -32.06
CA ILE A 342 5.39 13.44 -33.21
C ILE A 342 5.85 12.77 -34.50
N ALA A 343 7.04 12.16 -34.52
CA ALA A 343 7.56 11.46 -35.69
C ALA A 343 6.66 10.27 -36.07
N THR A 344 6.28 9.46 -35.09
CA THR A 344 5.38 8.30 -35.28
C THR A 344 4.03 8.74 -35.86
N LEU A 345 3.41 9.76 -35.28
CA LEU A 345 2.12 10.26 -35.77
C LEU A 345 2.24 10.89 -37.18
N LYS A 346 3.37 11.53 -37.51
CA LYS A 346 3.66 12.03 -38.85
C LYS A 346 3.76 10.90 -39.87
N GLU A 347 4.36 9.78 -39.53
CA GLU A 347 4.46 8.60 -40.40
C GLU A 347 3.07 7.93 -40.62
N LEU A 348 2.27 7.87 -39.54
CA LEU A 348 1.00 7.17 -39.54
C LEU A 348 -0.21 8.01 -40.04
N LYS A 349 -0.11 9.35 -40.10
CA LYS A 349 -1.23 10.25 -40.39
C LYS A 349 -1.92 9.99 -41.77
N SER A 350 -1.19 9.49 -42.76
CA SER A 350 -1.73 9.20 -44.08
C SER A 350 -2.64 7.96 -44.13
N SER A 351 -2.46 7.06 -43.14
CA SER A 351 -3.21 5.80 -43.06
C SER A 351 -4.24 5.79 -41.93
N ASP A 352 -4.21 6.77 -41.03
CA ASP A 352 -5.06 6.79 -39.82
C ASP A 352 -5.43 8.23 -39.41
N ALA A 353 -6.70 8.59 -39.60
CA ALA A 353 -7.23 9.91 -39.25
C ALA A 353 -7.13 10.22 -37.74
N ALA A 354 -7.11 9.19 -36.86
CA ALA A 354 -6.91 9.39 -35.44
C ALA A 354 -5.48 9.88 -35.15
N CYS A 355 -4.49 9.37 -35.89
CA CYS A 355 -3.10 9.82 -35.78
C CYS A 355 -2.93 11.26 -36.24
N GLU A 356 -3.64 11.69 -37.32
CA GLU A 356 -3.63 13.08 -37.76
C GLU A 356 -4.23 14.02 -36.70
N GLY A 357 -5.38 13.67 -36.13
CA GLY A 357 -6.03 14.44 -35.05
C GLY A 357 -5.16 14.58 -33.81
N LEU A 358 -4.46 13.52 -33.41
CA LEU A 358 -3.53 13.55 -32.28
C LEU A 358 -2.29 14.41 -32.60
N LEU A 359 -1.74 14.31 -33.81
CA LEU A 359 -0.60 15.11 -34.25
C LEU A 359 -0.88 16.61 -34.17
N ILE A 360 -2.07 17.03 -34.61
CA ILE A 360 -2.51 18.44 -34.55
C ILE A 360 -2.53 18.90 -33.07
N ARG A 361 -3.03 18.07 -32.15
CA ARG A 361 -3.12 18.43 -30.72
C ARG A 361 -1.75 18.53 -30.05
N ILE A 362 -0.88 17.50 -30.19
CA ILE A 362 0.39 17.45 -29.47
C ILE A 362 1.49 18.29 -30.13
N GLY A 363 1.33 18.65 -31.41
CA GLY A 363 2.30 19.45 -32.16
C GLY A 363 2.20 20.95 -31.90
N THR A 364 1.56 21.41 -30.83
CA THR A 364 1.39 22.82 -30.49
C THR A 364 2.26 23.23 -29.31
N PHE A 365 2.75 24.47 -29.34
CA PHE A 365 3.50 25.06 -28.22
C PHE A 365 2.69 25.06 -26.92
N GLU A 366 1.40 25.37 -27.03
CA GLU A 366 0.50 25.41 -25.88
C GLU A 366 0.35 24.03 -25.21
N PHE A 367 0.26 22.93 -25.99
CA PHE A 367 0.23 21.57 -25.45
C PHE A 367 1.53 21.24 -24.68
N LEU A 368 2.68 21.53 -25.30
CA LEU A 368 3.99 21.30 -24.68
C LEU A 368 4.11 22.06 -23.35
N LEU A 369 3.74 23.35 -23.35
CA LEU A 369 3.80 24.19 -22.14
C LEU A 369 2.85 23.67 -21.04
N LYS A 370 1.62 23.25 -21.38
CA LYS A 370 0.67 22.63 -20.44
C LYS A 370 1.27 21.36 -19.83
N VAL A 371 1.84 20.47 -20.64
CA VAL A 371 2.41 19.21 -20.15
C VAL A 371 3.59 19.46 -19.23
N LEU A 372 4.46 20.44 -19.51
CA LEU A 372 5.59 20.81 -18.65
C LEU A 372 5.12 21.33 -17.28
N ILE A 373 4.15 22.24 -17.26
CA ILE A 373 3.59 22.79 -16.02
C ILE A 373 2.89 21.69 -15.20
N LEU A 374 2.04 20.88 -15.85
CA LEU A 374 1.35 19.76 -15.19
C LEU A 374 2.35 18.75 -14.63
N LYS A 375 3.40 18.41 -15.40
CA LYS A 375 4.45 17.50 -14.96
C LYS A 375 5.09 18.00 -13.66
N GLU A 376 5.47 19.26 -13.58
CA GLU A 376 6.08 19.83 -12.37
C GLU A 376 5.14 19.75 -11.16
N CYS A 377 3.86 20.11 -11.33
CA CYS A 377 2.86 20.04 -10.26
C CYS A 377 2.60 18.59 -9.81
N PHE A 378 2.48 17.67 -10.76
CA PHE A 378 2.19 16.27 -10.49
C PHE A 378 3.40 15.51 -9.94
N ASP A 379 4.62 15.82 -10.37
CA ASP A 379 5.84 15.22 -9.81
C ASP A 379 6.00 15.58 -8.34
N ARG A 380 5.81 16.84 -7.95
CA ARG A 380 5.84 17.27 -6.53
C ARG A 380 4.80 16.53 -5.71
N SER A 381 3.59 16.41 -6.24
CA SER A 381 2.49 15.69 -5.59
C SER A 381 2.77 14.17 -5.51
N ARG A 382 3.42 13.59 -6.52
CA ARG A 382 3.83 12.17 -6.54
C ARG A 382 4.85 11.89 -5.44
N TYR A 383 5.88 12.72 -5.29
CA TYR A 383 6.85 12.56 -4.20
C TYR A 383 6.18 12.61 -2.82
N ALA A 384 5.23 13.52 -2.62
CA ALA A 384 4.45 13.58 -1.39
C ALA A 384 3.59 12.32 -1.20
N SER A 385 2.95 11.81 -2.25
CA SER A 385 2.11 10.61 -2.19
C SER A 385 2.94 9.35 -1.88
N GLU A 386 4.06 9.14 -2.57
CA GLU A 386 4.98 8.01 -2.33
C GLU A 386 5.56 8.05 -0.91
N TYR A 387 5.83 9.25 -0.40
CA TYR A 387 6.33 9.41 0.95
C TYR A 387 5.27 9.09 2.00
N LEU A 388 4.02 9.53 1.80
CA LEU A 388 2.90 9.24 2.69
C LEU A 388 2.53 7.75 2.74
N GLN A 389 2.82 6.98 1.69
CA GLN A 389 2.50 5.54 1.61
C GLN A 389 3.56 4.62 2.25
N ARG A 390 4.58 5.19 2.90
CA ARG A 390 5.58 4.39 3.63
C ARG A 390 4.97 3.73 4.85
N GLU A 391 5.47 2.55 5.18
CA GLU A 391 5.08 1.80 6.38
C GLU A 391 5.27 2.64 7.63
N GLU A 392 5.72 2.75 8.50
CA GLU A 392 6.01 3.54 9.70
C GLU A 392 5.63 5.05 9.61
N MET A 393 4.83 5.48 8.60
CA MET A 393 4.45 6.89 8.47
C MET A 393 3.68 7.34 9.71
N ASP A 394 4.07 8.47 10.27
CA ASP A 394 3.39 9.09 11.40
C ASP A 394 2.68 10.41 11.03
N MET A 395 1.72 10.80 11.87
CA MET A 395 0.89 11.98 11.64
C MET A 395 1.70 13.28 11.63
N VAL A 396 2.75 13.40 12.45
CA VAL A 396 3.58 14.61 12.54
C VAL A 396 4.33 14.82 11.23
N THR A 397 4.95 13.76 10.74
CA THR A 397 5.69 13.73 9.48
C THR A 397 4.76 13.96 8.27
N ALA A 398 3.56 13.38 8.31
CA ALA A 398 2.57 13.53 7.24
C ALA A 398 2.11 15.00 7.10
N VAL A 399 1.80 15.66 8.21
CA VAL A 399 1.41 17.08 8.22
C VAL A 399 2.53 17.97 7.70
N ASP A 400 3.78 17.72 8.10
CA ASP A 400 4.94 18.47 7.61
C ASP A 400 5.13 18.26 6.09
N SER A 401 4.93 17.05 5.61
CA SER A 401 5.02 16.72 4.18
C SER A 401 3.97 17.46 3.34
N VAL A 402 2.72 17.50 3.79
CA VAL A 402 1.64 18.23 3.12
C VAL A 402 1.89 19.75 3.17
N THR A 403 2.33 20.27 4.31
CA THR A 403 2.69 21.68 4.45
C THR A 403 3.84 22.07 3.51
N THR A 404 4.80 21.18 3.34
CA THR A 404 5.91 21.35 2.41
C THR A 404 5.41 21.34 0.96
N LEU A 405 4.51 20.43 0.60
CA LEU A 405 3.89 20.41 -0.73
C LEU A 405 3.15 21.71 -1.02
N ILE A 406 2.33 22.21 -0.08
CA ILE A 406 1.63 23.49 -0.23
C ILE A 406 2.62 24.64 -0.49
N ARG A 407 3.70 24.72 0.28
CA ARG A 407 4.76 25.73 0.05
C ARG A 407 5.42 25.59 -1.33
N GLN A 408 5.71 24.36 -1.76
CA GLN A 408 6.31 24.08 -3.06
C GLN A 408 5.37 24.44 -4.22
N ILE A 409 4.07 24.17 -4.13
CA ILE A 409 3.09 24.58 -5.15
C ILE A 409 2.91 26.10 -5.12
N SER A 410 2.84 26.73 -3.94
CA SER A 410 2.77 28.20 -3.81
C SER A 410 3.99 28.89 -4.43
N SER A 411 5.18 28.32 -4.32
CA SER A 411 6.39 28.88 -4.92
C SER A 411 6.41 28.87 -6.46
N LEU A 412 5.55 28.06 -7.08
CA LEU A 412 5.35 28.09 -8.52
C LEU A 412 4.53 29.32 -8.96
N ARG A 413 3.70 29.88 -8.08
CA ARG A 413 2.76 30.95 -8.39
C ARG A 413 3.44 32.32 -8.49
N THR A 414 4.40 32.44 -9.38
CA THR A 414 5.14 33.71 -9.67
C THR A 414 5.30 33.91 -11.17
N GLU A 415 5.37 35.17 -11.59
CA GLU A 415 5.64 35.53 -13.00
C GLU A 415 7.00 34.95 -13.49
N GLN A 416 8.01 34.98 -12.62
CA GLN A 416 9.32 34.42 -12.96
C GLN A 416 9.23 32.93 -13.29
N LYS A 417 8.45 32.16 -12.52
CA LYS A 417 8.29 30.73 -12.77
C LYS A 417 7.53 30.45 -14.06
N LEU A 418 6.53 31.26 -14.39
CA LEU A 418 5.87 31.16 -15.69
C LEU A 418 6.84 31.44 -16.83
N SER A 419 7.64 32.51 -16.72
CA SER A 419 8.68 32.83 -17.71
C SER A 419 9.70 31.70 -17.85
N ASP A 420 10.13 31.08 -16.74
CA ASP A 420 11.01 29.90 -16.75
C ASP A 420 10.38 28.74 -17.55
N PHE A 421 9.09 28.46 -17.35
CA PHE A 421 8.37 27.42 -18.11
C PHE A 421 8.23 27.77 -19.59
N VAL A 422 7.91 29.01 -19.92
CA VAL A 422 7.81 29.48 -21.32
C VAL A 422 9.16 29.34 -22.01
N GLN A 423 10.27 29.76 -21.36
CA GLN A 423 11.59 29.61 -21.90
C GLN A 423 11.97 28.14 -22.14
N MET A 424 11.73 27.28 -21.14
CA MET A 424 11.96 25.85 -21.28
C MET A 424 11.13 25.24 -22.42
N ALA A 425 9.86 25.67 -22.56
CA ALA A 425 9.01 25.20 -23.63
C ALA A 425 9.52 25.65 -25.00
N LYS A 426 10.05 26.90 -25.15
CA LYS A 426 10.65 27.39 -26.41
C LYS A 426 11.90 26.60 -26.80
N GLU A 427 12.78 26.32 -25.84
CA GLU A 427 13.97 25.50 -26.07
C GLU A 427 13.60 24.09 -26.57
N ARG A 428 12.64 23.45 -25.93
CA ARG A 428 12.17 22.13 -26.34
C ARG A 428 11.36 22.17 -27.65
N ALA A 429 10.56 23.20 -27.90
CA ALA A 429 9.84 23.38 -29.14
C ALA A 429 10.77 23.44 -30.34
N ALA A 430 11.89 24.19 -30.22
CA ALA A 430 12.94 24.24 -31.24
C ALA A 430 13.56 22.87 -31.50
N GLU A 431 13.85 22.10 -30.43
CA GLU A 431 14.37 20.71 -30.51
C GLU A 431 13.36 19.75 -31.20
N PHE A 432 12.07 19.93 -30.96
CA PHE A 432 11.01 19.03 -31.43
C PHE A 432 10.40 19.46 -32.79
N GLY A 433 10.85 20.59 -33.35
CA GLY A 433 10.28 21.13 -34.58
C GLY A 433 8.83 21.60 -34.42
N ILE A 434 8.49 22.10 -33.23
CA ILE A 434 7.22 22.77 -32.92
C ILE A 434 7.43 24.26 -33.06
N VAL A 435 6.44 24.97 -33.64
CA VAL A 435 6.48 26.46 -33.71
C VAL A 435 6.36 26.98 -32.27
N ASP A 436 7.27 27.84 -31.86
CA ASP A 436 7.45 28.34 -30.49
C ASP A 436 6.54 29.56 -30.15
N ASP A 437 5.36 29.58 -30.71
CA ASP A 437 4.37 30.64 -30.52
C ASP A 437 2.99 30.05 -30.17
N PHE A 438 2.20 30.87 -29.46
CA PHE A 438 0.78 30.58 -29.20
C PHE A 438 0.00 30.79 -30.52
N SER A 439 -0.11 29.75 -31.32
CA SER A 439 -0.92 29.79 -32.55
C SER A 439 -2.39 29.92 -32.18
N PRO A 440 -3.15 30.85 -32.80
CA PRO A 440 -4.59 30.83 -32.61
C PRO A 440 -5.14 29.49 -33.09
N PRO A 441 -6.03 28.86 -32.31
CA PRO A 441 -6.70 27.66 -32.79
C PRO A 441 -7.37 28.02 -34.11
N ASP A 442 -7.16 27.19 -35.14
CA ASP A 442 -7.83 27.33 -36.41
C ASP A 442 -9.32 27.40 -36.13
N LYS A 443 -9.85 28.63 -36.10
CA LYS A 443 -11.30 28.83 -35.92
C LYS A 443 -11.93 28.23 -37.15
N ARG A 444 -12.47 27.01 -36.98
CA ARG A 444 -13.33 26.39 -38.02
C ARG A 444 -14.26 27.48 -38.49
N ARG A 445 -14.05 27.98 -39.73
CA ARG A 445 -14.92 28.97 -40.36
C ARG A 445 -16.32 28.40 -40.27
N ARG A 446 -17.17 28.98 -39.42
CA ARG A 446 -18.59 28.66 -39.39
C ARG A 446 -19.12 29.14 -40.70
N THR A 447 -19.20 28.27 -41.69
CA THR A 447 -20.01 28.49 -42.90
C THR A 447 -21.47 28.46 -42.44
N LEU A 448 -22.11 29.61 -42.53
CA LEU A 448 -23.58 29.67 -42.35
C LEU A 448 -24.21 28.66 -43.29
N PRO A 449 -25.16 27.85 -42.79
CA PRO A 449 -25.90 26.95 -43.65
C PRO A 449 -26.52 27.76 -44.81
N SER A 450 -26.44 27.26 -46.03
CA SER A 450 -26.89 27.95 -47.24
C SER A 450 -28.32 28.49 -47.18
N ARG A 451 -29.16 27.91 -46.33
CA ARG A 451 -30.54 28.37 -46.05
C ARG A 451 -30.63 29.67 -45.24
N LEU A 452 -29.54 30.19 -44.70
CA LEU A 452 -29.48 31.43 -43.92
C LEU A 452 -28.73 32.55 -44.66
N VAL A 453 -28.26 32.28 -45.86
CA VAL A 453 -27.53 33.25 -46.67
C VAL A 453 -28.52 34.30 -47.27
N ASP A 454 -29.77 33.93 -47.53
CA ASP A 454 -30.79 34.83 -48.08
C ASP A 454 -31.42 35.77 -47.04
N GLY A 455 -31.08 35.63 -45.74
CA GLY A 455 -31.59 36.46 -44.63
C GLY A 455 -30.58 37.49 -44.09
N GLN A 456 -29.52 37.79 -44.79
CA GLN A 456 -28.40 38.60 -44.30
C GLN A 456 -28.77 40.05 -43.90
N THR A 457 -29.83 40.59 -44.46
CA THR A 457 -30.23 42.00 -44.18
C THR A 457 -30.83 42.24 -42.79
N VAL A 458 -31.26 41.20 -42.06
CA VAL A 458 -31.89 41.36 -40.74
C VAL A 458 -30.92 41.07 -39.60
N LEU A 459 -29.87 40.26 -39.85
CA LEU A 459 -28.90 39.90 -38.80
C LEU A 459 -27.77 40.91 -38.64
N ASP A 460 -27.43 41.63 -39.72
CA ASP A 460 -26.37 42.68 -39.66
C ASP A 460 -26.82 43.90 -38.86
N ALA A 461 -28.08 44.27 -38.88
CA ALA A 461 -28.59 45.43 -38.13
C ALA A 461 -28.59 45.19 -36.57
N SER A 462 -28.85 43.95 -36.13
CA SER A 462 -28.86 43.61 -34.70
C SER A 462 -27.44 43.29 -34.13
N PHE A 463 -26.53 42.89 -35.00
CA PHE A 463 -25.13 42.63 -34.62
C PHE A 463 -24.30 43.92 -34.61
N SER A 464 -24.55 44.83 -35.54
CA SER A 464 -23.91 46.14 -35.62
C SER A 464 -24.31 47.04 -34.43
N TYR A 465 -25.52 46.92 -33.88
CA TYR A 465 -25.95 47.67 -32.73
C TYR A 465 -25.28 47.32 -31.41
N ARG A 466 -24.71 46.12 -31.32
CA ARG A 466 -23.87 45.69 -30.15
C ARG A 466 -22.40 46.06 -30.28
N ILE A 467 -21.92 46.43 -31.45
CA ILE A 467 -20.54 46.80 -31.71
C ILE A 467 -20.35 48.33 -31.70
N GLY A 468 -21.43 49.11 -31.70
CA GLY A 468 -21.39 50.59 -31.70
C GLY A 468 -21.28 51.26 -30.36
N ALA A 469 -21.03 50.55 -29.24
CA ALA A 469 -20.51 51.15 -28.05
C ALA A 469 -19.01 51.30 -28.23
N GLU A 470 -18.51 52.52 -28.26
CA GLU A 470 -17.08 52.87 -28.22
C GLU A 470 -16.40 52.04 -27.15
N THR A 471 -15.85 50.90 -27.52
CA THR A 471 -14.82 50.24 -26.73
C THR A 471 -13.56 51.04 -26.99
N GLU A 472 -13.27 51.96 -26.02
CA GLU A 472 -11.89 52.44 -25.82
C GLU A 472 -10.95 51.25 -26.04
N ASN A 473 -9.84 51.47 -26.74
CA ASN A 473 -8.78 50.52 -27.05
C ASN A 473 -8.48 49.58 -25.85
N ILE A 474 -9.24 48.54 -25.67
CA ILE A 474 -8.80 47.38 -24.91
C ILE A 474 -7.73 46.77 -25.82
N GLN A 475 -6.46 47.04 -25.51
CA GLN A 475 -5.35 46.32 -26.12
C GLN A 475 -5.74 44.85 -26.16
N ALA A 476 -5.82 44.26 -27.34
CA ALA A 476 -6.14 42.87 -27.50
C ALA A 476 -5.19 42.07 -26.62
N GLU A 477 -5.71 41.45 -25.58
CA GLU A 477 -4.93 40.70 -24.60
C GLU A 477 -4.07 39.69 -25.34
N SER A 478 -2.79 39.59 -24.99
CA SER A 478 -1.89 38.64 -25.61
C SER A 478 -2.38 37.19 -25.32
N GLN A 479 -2.13 36.28 -26.22
CA GLN A 479 -2.49 34.86 -26.00
C GLN A 479 -1.74 34.28 -24.78
N GLU A 480 -0.54 34.74 -24.53
CA GLU A 480 0.24 34.43 -23.33
C GLU A 480 -0.47 34.93 -22.06
N ASP A 481 -1.01 36.15 -22.05
CA ASP A 481 -1.78 36.69 -20.91
C ASP A 481 -3.08 35.90 -20.68
N THR A 482 -3.74 35.52 -21.75
CA THR A 482 -4.92 34.64 -21.68
C THR A 482 -4.55 33.28 -21.08
N PHE A 483 -3.44 32.64 -21.55
CA PHE A 483 -2.95 31.38 -21.01
C PHE A 483 -2.56 31.52 -19.54
N ARG A 484 -1.85 32.59 -19.19
CA ARG A 484 -1.44 32.89 -17.81
C ARG A 484 -2.63 32.89 -16.86
N ARG A 485 -3.72 33.59 -17.20
CA ARG A 485 -4.91 33.70 -16.35
C ARG A 485 -5.80 32.46 -16.40
N SER A 486 -6.13 31.98 -17.59
CA SER A 486 -7.11 30.91 -17.78
C SER A 486 -6.57 29.53 -17.46
N PHE A 487 -5.27 29.29 -17.56
CA PHE A 487 -4.66 27.99 -17.27
C PHE A 487 -3.71 28.06 -16.06
N TYR A 488 -2.63 28.82 -16.12
CA TYR A 488 -1.53 28.74 -15.14
C TYR A 488 -1.97 29.08 -13.73
N TYR A 489 -2.48 30.28 -13.51
CA TYR A 489 -2.93 30.69 -12.17
C TYR A 489 -4.18 29.95 -11.73
N THR A 490 -5.11 29.69 -12.63
CA THR A 490 -6.33 28.93 -12.31
C THR A 490 -5.99 27.51 -11.84
N LEU A 491 -5.03 26.82 -12.47
CA LEU A 491 -4.54 25.52 -12.05
C LEU A 491 -3.92 25.57 -10.64
N LEU A 492 -2.99 26.49 -10.42
CA LEU A 492 -2.27 26.63 -9.15
C LEU A 492 -3.23 27.03 -8.01
N ASP A 493 -4.15 27.96 -8.25
CA ASP A 493 -5.15 28.39 -7.29
C ASP A 493 -6.12 27.25 -6.93
N LEU A 494 -6.54 26.46 -7.91
CA LEU A 494 -7.39 25.29 -7.66
C LEU A 494 -6.64 24.21 -6.85
N LEU A 495 -5.38 23.91 -7.19
CA LEU A 495 -4.54 22.98 -6.44
C LEU A 495 -4.37 23.45 -4.98
N LEU A 496 -4.01 24.72 -4.76
CA LEU A 496 -3.82 25.27 -3.42
C LEU A 496 -5.10 25.28 -2.60
N ASN A 497 -6.22 25.69 -3.20
CA ASN A 497 -7.53 25.72 -2.54
C ASN A 497 -8.00 24.30 -2.17
N GLU A 498 -7.86 23.33 -3.08
CA GLU A 498 -8.24 21.93 -2.77
C GLU A 498 -7.31 21.29 -1.73
N LEU A 499 -6.00 21.57 -1.76
CA LEU A 499 -5.07 21.14 -0.72
C LEU A 499 -5.47 21.73 0.64
N GLN A 500 -5.67 23.03 0.73
CA GLN A 500 -6.08 23.69 1.97
C GLN A 500 -7.41 23.16 2.48
N LYS A 501 -8.44 23.08 1.62
CA LYS A 501 -9.77 22.57 1.97
C LYS A 501 -9.73 21.14 2.52
N ARG A 502 -9.01 20.24 1.85
CA ARG A 502 -9.01 18.82 2.22
C ARG A 502 -8.11 18.50 3.41
N PHE A 503 -7.10 19.33 3.65
CA PHE A 503 -6.19 19.14 4.78
C PHE A 503 -6.47 20.11 5.96
N SER A 504 -7.60 20.86 5.97
CA SER A 504 -7.99 21.80 7.02
C SER A 504 -9.12 21.33 7.96
N SER A 505 -9.64 20.08 7.86
CA SER A 505 -10.81 19.61 8.65
C SER A 505 -10.52 19.31 10.13
N GLU A 506 -11.54 18.95 10.94
CA GLU A 506 -11.46 18.70 12.40
C GLU A 506 -10.41 17.68 12.86
N ALA A 507 -10.05 16.70 12.00
CA ALA A 507 -8.83 15.92 12.18
C ALA A 507 -7.60 16.85 12.33
N CYS A 508 -7.66 18.08 11.81
CA CYS A 508 -6.60 19.09 11.94
C CYS A 508 -6.40 19.58 13.36
N GLU A 509 -7.39 19.60 14.23
CA GLU A 509 -7.15 20.03 15.61
C GLU A 509 -6.19 19.07 16.30
N VAL A 510 -6.42 17.77 16.15
CA VAL A 510 -5.50 16.73 16.66
C VAL A 510 -4.14 16.80 15.93
N MET A 511 -4.13 17.02 14.63
CA MET A 511 -2.90 17.20 13.86
C MET A 511 -2.10 18.43 14.33
N VAL A 512 -2.79 19.56 14.59
CA VAL A 512 -2.15 20.76 15.14
C VAL A 512 -1.59 20.49 16.53
N GLN A 513 -2.31 19.73 17.36
CA GLN A 513 -1.82 19.33 18.68
C GLN A 513 -0.58 18.43 18.54
N LEU A 514 -0.63 17.40 17.71
CA LEU A 514 0.47 16.47 17.48
C LEU A 514 1.67 17.12 16.78
N SER A 515 1.48 18.18 16.00
CA SER A 515 2.62 18.90 15.39
C SER A 515 3.62 19.40 16.42
N ALA A 516 3.20 19.57 17.69
CA ALA A 516 4.08 19.91 18.79
C ALA A 516 5.16 18.83 19.09
N LEU A 517 4.97 17.59 18.65
CA LEU A 517 5.98 16.53 18.73
C LEU A 517 7.02 16.60 17.59
N GLY A 518 6.85 17.50 16.61
CA GLY A 518 7.83 17.70 15.55
C GLY A 518 9.16 18.26 16.08
N PRO A 519 10.31 17.82 15.59
CA PRO A 519 11.62 18.16 16.16
C PRO A 519 11.88 19.66 16.33
N SER A 520 11.45 20.48 15.38
CA SER A 520 11.59 21.95 15.42
C SER A 520 10.52 22.64 16.25
N LYS A 521 9.59 21.91 16.88
CA LYS A 521 8.41 22.44 17.56
C LYS A 521 8.44 22.24 19.08
N TRP A 522 9.47 21.61 19.61
CA TRP A 522 9.63 21.40 21.06
C TRP A 522 9.99 22.72 21.74
N ASN A 523 8.97 23.46 22.19
CA ASN A 523 9.13 24.72 22.88
C ASN A 523 7.94 24.96 23.84
N GLU A 524 8.08 25.95 24.74
CA GLU A 524 7.06 26.31 25.74
C GLU A 524 5.70 26.63 25.13
N ALA A 525 5.66 27.31 24.00
CA ALA A 525 4.40 27.67 23.32
C ALA A 525 3.58 26.46 22.88
N ASN A 526 4.21 25.32 22.69
CA ASN A 526 3.56 24.08 22.23
C ASN A 526 3.18 23.11 23.38
N VAL A 527 3.61 23.35 24.61
CA VAL A 527 3.23 22.55 25.78
C VAL A 527 1.71 22.46 25.93
N THR A 528 0.99 23.58 25.73
CA THR A 528 -0.48 23.64 25.79
C THR A 528 -1.15 22.71 24.77
N LYS A 529 -0.56 22.54 23.59
CA LYS A 529 -1.08 21.62 22.55
C LYS A 529 -0.99 20.18 23.00
N ILE A 530 0.15 19.79 23.58
CA ILE A 530 0.37 18.42 24.09
C ILE A 530 -0.54 18.15 25.28
N LYS A 531 -0.68 19.10 26.22
CA LYS A 531 -1.64 19.00 27.34
C LYS A 531 -3.06 18.77 26.84
N LYS A 532 -3.50 19.53 25.83
CA LYS A 532 -4.83 19.38 25.23
C LYS A 532 -5.01 18.03 24.53
N PHE A 533 -3.98 17.51 23.87
CA PHE A 533 -4.00 16.16 23.29
C PHE A 533 -4.11 15.10 24.39
N ALA A 534 -3.29 15.21 25.44
CA ALA A 534 -3.22 14.27 26.55
C ALA A 534 -4.59 14.16 27.30
N SER A 535 -5.31 15.28 27.47
CA SER A 535 -6.61 15.31 28.15
C SER A 535 -7.69 14.48 27.45
N ARG A 536 -7.59 14.27 26.14
CA ARG A 536 -8.52 13.44 25.38
C ARG A 536 -8.47 11.96 25.76
N TYR A 537 -7.33 11.51 26.28
CA TYR A 537 -7.04 10.13 26.60
C TYR A 537 -6.80 9.91 28.10
N ASP A 538 -7.36 10.79 28.94
CA ASP A 538 -7.28 10.74 30.41
C ASP A 538 -5.83 10.67 30.94
N ILE A 539 -4.88 11.30 30.22
CA ILE A 539 -3.50 11.42 30.66
C ILE A 539 -3.33 12.73 31.45
N PRO A 540 -2.69 12.71 32.64
CA PRO A 540 -2.52 13.88 33.49
C PRO A 540 -1.78 15.02 32.77
N GLN A 541 -2.50 16.13 32.50
CA GLN A 541 -2.00 17.23 31.66
C GLN A 541 -0.77 17.91 32.24
N GLU A 542 -0.74 18.13 33.55
CA GLU A 542 0.39 18.81 34.21
C GLU A 542 1.63 17.93 34.20
N ALA A 543 1.48 16.62 34.43
CA ALA A 543 2.58 15.69 34.37
C ALA A 543 3.18 15.62 32.96
N VAL A 544 2.34 15.50 31.92
CA VAL A 544 2.79 15.51 30.51
C VAL A 544 3.52 16.82 30.18
N GLY A 545 2.99 17.97 30.61
CA GLY A 545 3.63 19.26 30.38
C GLY A 545 5.02 19.36 30.99
N LEU A 546 5.16 18.88 32.21
CA LEU A 546 6.47 18.83 32.90
C LEU A 546 7.43 17.87 32.20
N GLU A 547 7.00 16.63 31.92
CA GLU A 547 7.81 15.62 31.24
C GLU A 547 8.24 16.08 29.85
N TYR A 548 7.37 16.77 29.11
CA TYR A 548 7.69 17.35 27.81
C TYR A 548 8.82 18.39 27.90
N SER A 549 8.75 19.29 28.87
CA SER A 549 9.79 20.29 29.09
C SER A 549 11.09 19.64 29.55
N MET A 550 11.05 18.68 30.49
CA MET A 550 12.22 17.95 30.98
C MET A 550 12.90 17.16 29.85
N PHE A 551 12.14 16.46 29.01
CA PHE A 551 12.71 15.73 27.87
C PHE A 551 13.35 16.68 26.87
N ARG A 552 12.69 17.79 26.52
CA ARG A 552 13.25 18.84 25.64
C ARG A 552 14.61 19.35 26.12
N ASP A 553 14.75 19.55 27.41
CA ASP A 553 15.96 20.14 28.03
C ASP A 553 17.00 19.05 28.36
N SER A 554 16.81 17.80 27.90
CA SER A 554 17.71 16.68 28.15
C SER A 554 18.71 16.48 27.01
N GLY A 555 19.89 15.91 27.32
CA GLY A 555 20.88 15.49 26.32
C GLY A 555 20.35 14.40 25.37
N PHE A 556 19.31 13.68 25.74
CA PHE A 556 18.64 12.72 24.86
C PHE A 556 17.94 13.41 23.70
N PHE A 557 17.30 14.57 23.95
CA PHE A 557 16.66 15.36 22.90
C PHE A 557 17.70 16.03 21.98
N GLU A 558 18.80 16.52 22.52
CA GLU A 558 19.91 17.05 21.70
C GLU A 558 20.47 15.97 20.76
N SER A 559 20.70 14.76 21.29
CA SER A 559 21.13 13.61 20.48
C SER A 559 20.11 13.21 19.41
N LEU A 560 18.81 13.31 19.69
CA LEU A 560 17.75 13.07 18.71
C LEU A 560 17.79 14.10 17.58
N LEU A 561 17.96 15.40 17.91
CA LEU A 561 18.07 16.46 16.91
C LEU A 561 19.30 16.26 16.01
N GLN A 562 20.43 15.87 16.58
CA GLN A 562 21.63 15.58 15.81
C GLN A 562 21.41 14.41 14.85
N GLU A 563 20.79 13.31 15.30
CA GLU A 563 20.47 12.16 14.44
C GLU A 563 19.54 12.56 13.28
N ILE A 564 18.56 13.44 13.53
CA ILE A 564 17.65 13.94 12.50
C ILE A 564 18.41 14.79 11.46
N GLU A 565 19.32 15.67 11.88
CA GLU A 565 20.11 16.50 10.96
C GLU A 565 21.07 15.66 10.11
N GLU A 566 21.74 14.67 10.71
CA GLU A 566 22.62 13.73 9.99
C GLU A 566 21.83 12.93 8.91
N ARG A 567 20.60 12.53 9.23
CA ARG A 567 19.73 11.81 8.29
C ARG A 567 19.24 12.72 7.15
N LYS A 568 18.92 13.98 7.45
CA LYS A 568 18.58 14.98 6.43
C LYS A 568 19.73 15.20 5.44
N ALA A 569 20.97 15.30 5.95
CA ALA A 569 22.16 15.44 5.13
C ALA A 569 22.38 14.26 4.18
N LYS A 570 21.95 13.04 4.58
CA LYS A 570 22.00 11.83 3.76
C LYS A 570 20.76 11.63 2.87
N MET A 571 19.90 12.64 2.71
CA MET A 571 18.63 12.58 1.99
C MET A 571 17.62 11.54 2.53
N PHE A 572 17.83 10.97 3.73
CA PHE A 572 16.89 10.06 4.35
C PHE A 572 15.89 10.85 5.22
N LYS A 573 14.71 11.07 4.67
CA LYS A 573 13.57 11.58 5.45
C LYS A 573 12.87 10.40 6.13
N ASN A 574 13.27 10.10 7.36
CA ASN A 574 12.54 9.11 8.17
C ASN A 574 11.40 9.81 8.94
N PRO A 575 10.30 9.09 9.20
CA PRO A 575 9.25 9.58 10.08
C PRO A 575 9.79 9.93 11.48
N TYR A 576 9.17 10.93 12.14
CA TYR A 576 9.70 11.48 13.40
C TYR A 576 9.40 10.60 14.61
N LEU A 577 8.16 10.09 14.71
CA LEU A 577 7.77 9.30 15.88
C LEU A 577 8.52 7.97 16.01
N PRO A 578 8.83 7.21 14.95
CA PRO A 578 9.72 6.06 15.05
C PRO A 578 11.09 6.39 15.63
N LEU A 579 11.67 7.54 15.28
CA LEU A 579 12.95 7.99 15.83
C LEU A 579 12.84 8.33 17.33
N ILE A 580 11.77 8.99 17.73
CA ILE A 580 11.48 9.30 19.13
C ILE A 580 11.28 8.01 19.92
N LEU A 581 10.48 7.07 19.43
CA LEU A 581 10.25 5.76 20.07
C LEU A 581 11.55 4.98 20.23
N LYS A 582 12.40 4.96 19.20
CA LYS A 582 13.73 4.35 19.29
C LYS A 582 14.58 5.00 20.39
N LYS A 583 14.59 6.33 20.49
CA LYS A 583 15.33 7.04 21.52
C LYS A 583 14.80 6.70 22.92
N PHE A 584 13.50 6.54 23.09
CA PHE A 584 12.89 6.09 24.34
C PHE A 584 13.30 4.66 24.74
N SER A 585 13.55 3.79 23.76
CA SER A 585 14.07 2.43 23.99
C SER A 585 15.52 2.43 24.45
N GLU A 586 16.36 3.31 23.89
CA GLU A 586 17.81 3.33 24.17
C GLU A 586 18.15 3.75 25.62
N GLY A 587 17.33 4.56 26.27
CA GLY A 587 17.63 5.17 27.57
C GLY A 587 16.67 4.80 28.69
N ASP A 588 15.82 3.79 28.54
CA ASP A 588 14.70 3.49 29.46
C ASP A 588 13.86 4.73 29.82
N LEU A 589 13.72 5.64 28.82
CA LEU A 589 13.03 6.91 29.01
C LEU A 589 11.52 6.74 29.21
N ALA A 590 10.98 5.58 28.83
CA ALA A 590 9.58 5.23 29.08
C ALA A 590 9.27 5.16 30.59
N THR A 591 10.22 4.73 31.40
CA THR A 591 10.10 4.74 32.88
C THR A 591 10.30 6.14 33.47
N LEU A 592 11.20 6.94 32.88
CA LEU A 592 11.48 8.30 33.34
C LEU A 592 10.38 9.31 32.95
N TYR A 593 9.79 9.16 31.78
CA TYR A 593 8.76 10.04 31.22
C TYR A 593 7.48 9.25 30.81
N PRO A 594 6.79 8.58 31.75
CA PRO A 594 5.74 7.62 31.43
C PRO A 594 4.53 8.23 30.75
N ASN A 595 4.14 9.47 31.14
CA ASN A 595 2.98 10.14 30.56
C ASN A 595 3.28 10.68 29.14
N LEU A 596 4.47 11.24 28.94
CA LEU A 596 4.94 11.68 27.63
C LEU A 596 5.09 10.48 26.69
N PHE A 597 5.67 9.38 27.16
CA PHE A 597 5.78 8.15 26.39
C PHE A 597 4.41 7.64 25.93
N ARG A 598 3.41 7.67 26.82
CA ARG A 598 2.04 7.29 26.48
C ARG A 598 1.43 8.19 25.41
N VAL A 599 1.67 9.52 25.47
CA VAL A 599 1.28 10.45 24.42
C VAL A 599 1.93 10.10 23.09
N ILE A 600 3.22 9.79 23.08
CA ILE A 600 3.98 9.39 21.89
C ILE A 600 3.44 8.07 21.32
N GLN A 601 3.17 7.07 22.16
CA GLN A 601 2.57 5.81 21.73
C GLN A 601 1.22 6.02 21.05
N ILE A 602 0.33 6.81 21.66
CA ILE A 602 -0.99 7.12 21.07
C ILE A 602 -0.81 7.86 19.76
N ALA A 603 0.06 8.87 19.72
CA ALA A 603 0.35 9.63 18.50
C ALA A 603 0.87 8.73 17.35
N ALA A 604 1.73 7.76 17.67
CA ALA A 604 2.30 6.81 16.73
C ALA A 604 1.28 5.76 16.26
N THR A 605 0.27 5.48 17.08
CA THR A 605 -0.81 4.53 16.77
C THR A 605 -1.88 5.14 15.86
N ILE A 606 -1.96 6.47 15.73
CA ILE A 606 -2.92 7.14 14.84
C ILE A 606 -2.64 6.78 13.37
N PRO A 607 -3.66 6.32 12.61
CA PRO A 607 -3.50 5.95 11.21
C PRO A 607 -3.37 7.20 10.34
N VAL A 608 -2.44 7.18 9.41
CA VAL A 608 -2.21 8.27 8.45
C VAL A 608 -2.75 7.91 7.07
N THR A 609 -2.50 6.69 6.66
CA THR A 609 -2.93 6.15 5.37
C THR A 609 -3.48 4.75 5.55
N ILE A 610 -4.13 4.23 4.51
CA ILE A 610 -4.56 2.83 4.40
C ILE A 610 -3.69 2.07 3.40
N ALA A 611 -2.42 2.46 3.28
CA ALA A 611 -1.50 1.88 2.30
C ALA A 611 -1.27 0.37 2.55
N SER A 612 -1.35 -0.08 3.82
CA SER A 612 -1.28 -1.49 4.18
C SER A 612 -2.46 -2.28 3.62
N CYS A 613 -3.67 -1.72 3.61
CA CYS A 613 -4.83 -2.31 2.93
C CYS A 613 -4.62 -2.40 1.42
N GLU A 614 -4.09 -1.35 0.77
CA GLU A 614 -3.78 -1.37 -0.67
C GLU A 614 -2.74 -2.45 -1.02
N ARG A 615 -1.73 -2.67 -0.15
CA ARG A 615 -0.75 -3.77 -0.28
C ARG A 615 -1.44 -5.14 -0.19
N CYS A 616 -2.40 -5.31 0.73
CA CYS A 616 -3.23 -6.51 0.82
C CYS A 616 -4.01 -6.75 -0.48
N HIS A 617 -4.64 -5.72 -1.03
CA HIS A 617 -5.40 -5.82 -2.29
C HIS A 617 -4.53 -6.26 -3.47
N SER A 618 -3.29 -5.80 -3.52
CA SER A 618 -2.33 -6.25 -4.53
C SER A 618 -2.01 -7.74 -4.39
N LYS A 619 -1.88 -8.25 -3.17
CA LYS A 619 -1.68 -9.69 -2.89
C LYS A 619 -2.93 -10.51 -3.17
N VAL A 620 -4.12 -10.00 -2.83
CA VAL A 620 -5.40 -10.66 -3.17
C VAL A 620 -5.48 -10.92 -4.67
N LYS A 621 -5.10 -9.97 -5.53
CA LYS A 621 -5.08 -10.13 -7.00
C LYS A 621 -4.10 -11.21 -7.46
N ILE A 622 -3.00 -11.43 -6.76
CA ILE A 622 -2.03 -12.49 -7.07
C ILE A 622 -2.56 -13.84 -6.61
N ILE A 623 -3.08 -13.93 -5.38
CA ILE A 623 -3.55 -15.18 -4.78
C ILE A 623 -4.85 -15.62 -5.44
N ASN A 624 -5.82 -14.72 -5.60
CA ASN A 624 -7.14 -14.97 -6.18
C ASN A 624 -7.20 -14.47 -7.64
N ASN A 625 -6.35 -15.01 -8.49
CA ASN A 625 -6.35 -14.71 -9.92
C ASN A 625 -7.39 -15.58 -10.68
N TYR A 626 -7.56 -15.31 -11.98
CA TYR A 626 -8.57 -16.00 -12.80
C TYR A 626 -8.40 -17.53 -12.86
N LEU A 627 -7.19 -18.06 -12.60
CA LEU A 627 -6.92 -19.49 -12.52
C LEU A 627 -7.34 -20.09 -11.18
N ARG A 628 -7.57 -19.27 -10.17
CA ARG A 628 -7.88 -19.66 -8.78
C ARG A 628 -9.19 -19.06 -8.27
N ALA A 629 -10.08 -18.61 -9.15
CA ALA A 629 -11.32 -17.90 -8.82
C ALA A 629 -12.35 -18.68 -7.98
N LYS A 630 -12.14 -19.99 -7.76
CA LYS A 630 -12.98 -20.86 -6.94
C LYS A 630 -12.37 -21.16 -5.56
N MET A 631 -11.49 -20.30 -5.08
CA MET A 631 -10.89 -20.47 -3.75
C MET A 631 -11.92 -20.16 -2.67
N ASP A 632 -11.95 -21.00 -1.63
CA ASP A 632 -12.74 -20.77 -0.43
C ASP A 632 -12.24 -19.52 0.33
N GLU A 633 -13.16 -18.81 0.97
CA GLU A 633 -12.89 -17.54 1.66
C GLU A 633 -11.87 -17.71 2.78
N ASP A 634 -12.04 -18.71 3.65
CA ASP A 634 -11.13 -18.99 4.77
C ASP A 634 -9.72 -19.30 4.28
N ARG A 635 -9.61 -20.01 3.15
CA ARG A 635 -8.31 -20.30 2.53
C ARG A 635 -7.67 -19.06 1.93
N LEU A 636 -8.46 -18.20 1.27
CA LEU A 636 -7.96 -16.94 0.71
C LEU A 636 -7.42 -16.04 1.82
N GLU A 637 -8.19 -15.87 2.89
CA GLU A 637 -7.77 -15.10 4.06
C GLU A 637 -6.49 -15.65 4.67
N SER A 638 -6.44 -16.95 4.93
CA SER A 638 -5.26 -17.59 5.55
C SER A 638 -4.01 -17.42 4.70
N LEU A 639 -4.08 -17.60 3.38
CA LEU A 639 -2.94 -17.38 2.47
C LEU A 639 -2.53 -15.90 2.42
N LEU A 640 -3.48 -14.99 2.47
CA LEU A 640 -3.19 -13.56 2.53
C LEU A 640 -2.44 -13.22 3.83
N LEU A 641 -2.91 -13.68 4.97
CA LEU A 641 -2.30 -13.46 6.28
C LEU A 641 -0.86 -13.99 6.31
N ILE A 642 -0.63 -15.23 5.90
CA ILE A 642 0.71 -15.83 5.85
C ILE A 642 1.66 -15.01 4.96
N SER A 643 1.20 -14.61 3.78
CA SER A 643 2.06 -13.87 2.85
C SER A 643 2.24 -12.41 3.21
N SER A 644 1.30 -11.81 3.95
CA SER A 644 1.38 -10.42 4.40
C SER A 644 2.29 -10.29 5.61
N GLU A 645 2.14 -11.17 6.58
CA GLU A 645 2.87 -11.20 7.83
C GLU A 645 4.05 -12.20 7.75
N ARG A 646 4.97 -11.93 6.79
CA ARG A 646 6.07 -12.86 6.46
C ARG A 646 6.99 -13.13 7.64
N ASP A 647 7.37 -12.11 8.38
CA ASP A 647 8.21 -12.19 9.55
C ASP A 647 7.58 -13.11 10.61
N LEU A 648 6.35 -12.85 11.00
CA LEU A 648 5.62 -13.68 11.95
C LEU A 648 5.46 -15.12 11.45
N SER A 649 5.12 -15.30 10.18
CA SER A 649 4.95 -16.61 9.57
C SER A 649 6.25 -17.42 9.53
N GLN A 650 7.41 -16.77 9.37
CA GLN A 650 8.72 -17.42 9.38
C GLN A 650 9.19 -17.77 10.78
N ASP A 651 8.81 -16.97 11.78
CA ASP A 651 9.23 -17.15 13.18
C ASP A 651 8.46 -18.27 13.89
N ILE A 652 7.31 -18.72 13.35
CA ILE A 652 6.54 -19.82 13.93
C ILE A 652 7.42 -21.09 13.95
N LYS A 653 7.62 -21.65 15.15
CA LYS A 653 8.35 -22.90 15.31
C LYS A 653 7.55 -24.06 14.73
N LEU A 654 8.19 -24.84 13.89
CA LEU A 654 7.51 -25.98 13.23
C LEU A 654 6.94 -26.99 14.20
N VAL A 655 7.56 -27.16 15.35
CA VAL A 655 7.06 -28.04 16.40
C VAL A 655 5.69 -27.58 16.94
N GLU A 656 5.45 -26.28 17.04
CA GLU A 656 4.17 -25.71 17.45
C GLU A 656 3.08 -26.05 16.42
N LEU A 657 3.41 -25.93 15.12
CA LEU A 657 2.50 -26.34 14.03
C LEU A 657 2.18 -27.84 14.11
N VAL A 658 3.19 -28.68 14.30
CA VAL A 658 3.01 -30.13 14.41
C VAL A 658 2.19 -30.50 15.64
N ASN A 659 2.45 -29.87 16.80
CA ASN A 659 1.68 -30.08 18.02
C ASN A 659 0.22 -29.69 17.84
N GLN A 660 -0.08 -28.53 17.27
CA GLN A 660 -1.46 -28.11 16.99
C GLN A 660 -2.13 -29.02 15.97
N PHE A 661 -1.40 -29.44 14.94
CA PHE A 661 -1.88 -30.40 13.97
C PHE A 661 -2.20 -31.75 14.61
N ALA A 662 -1.43 -32.19 15.63
CA ALA A 662 -1.61 -33.45 16.33
C ALA A 662 -2.77 -33.44 17.35
N ILE A 663 -3.35 -32.29 17.71
CA ILE A 663 -4.47 -32.19 18.65
C ILE A 663 -5.69 -32.96 18.14
N LYS A 664 -5.95 -32.93 16.83
CA LYS A 664 -7.06 -33.71 16.25
C LYS A 664 -6.70 -35.21 16.21
N PRO A 665 -7.54 -36.10 16.79
CA PRO A 665 -7.30 -37.55 16.71
C PRO A 665 -7.24 -38.02 15.25
N ARG A 666 -6.17 -38.66 14.87
CA ARG A 666 -5.94 -39.16 13.50
C ARG A 666 -5.63 -40.66 13.54
N LYS A 667 -6.15 -41.41 12.58
CA LYS A 667 -5.77 -42.80 12.43
C LYS A 667 -4.36 -42.90 11.85
N LEU A 668 -3.37 -43.01 12.72
CA LEU A 668 -2.04 -43.53 12.34
C LEU A 668 -2.16 -45.02 12.22
N ARG A 669 -1.95 -45.62 11.08
CA ARG A 669 -1.62 -47.03 10.97
C ARG A 669 -0.12 -47.16 11.29
N LEU A 670 0.14 -47.42 12.58
CA LEU A 670 1.43 -47.85 13.07
C LEU A 670 1.69 -49.27 12.62
#